data_c5892ee552ed3364a7a5a4a92d173239
#
_entry.id   c5892ee552ed3364a7a5a4a92d173239
#
_cell.length_a   1.000
_cell.length_b   1.000
_cell.length_c   1.000
_cell.angle_alpha   90.00
_cell.angle_beta   90.00
_cell.angle_gamma   90.00
#
_symmetry.space_group_name_H-M   'P 1'
#
loop_
_entity.id
_entity.type
_entity.pdbx_description
1 polymer ?
#
loop_
_entity_poly.entity_id
_entity_poly.type
_entity_poly.pdbx_seq_one_letter_code
_entity_poly.pdbx_strand_id
1 'polypeptide(L)'
;MKFKLLYILLTFIALNTKAQNKITISGFIFDKQSGEALIGANVYESQTKTGCSSNEFGFFSLTLPKTDSIYLVASFIGFEPYSATLKSESKSNLNLYLNSGIILNEVDVKAKRTESIVEKNEVGVVRLQISEIKQMPSLFGEVDIIKAYQLTPGVQSGGEAKSNIYVRGGSPDQNLILLDDVPLYYVAHFGGFFSVFNADAINDVKLIKGGFPARYGGRLSSVLDIRMNEGNLKEYKTQGTIGLLSSKISFEGPIKKDKSSFIISARKNLVPIFKMLGAGISYNFYDVNSKLNFKLSEKDRLFFSFYMGDDIIGLGNNTSNTKQKNNASWGNTLIAFRWNHVYNSKLFSNLTLSDTYYRYKNNFEYKIDQDSIQKEMSSSLLTGINDLGLKMDFTYLLNSKNNFRFGFNSILHNFIPNDETFYQSGTNISTIDLSYNSKSQALENAVYAEYELKYGFLNGNFGARYSTYLIDNKFYQYFEPRAILNLIFTETFSAKASYSKSNQFVHLLSYSGSGMPSDYWMPSNANVAPQNSEQYSVGLAKTFNHGMFELSLESYFKSLKNIIDFKPGESLLGNLDSWENVIEMNGTGKNYGIELFLQKLTGKTTGWVGATISKAERQFDNINNGNPYPYTYDRLLDFSVVINQRIKENFTLSATWTYGTGYPITLATEHYFINDQDIFVYGDKNSFRMRDYHRLDISINYTKKTNWGERTWNFSIFNVYNRQNPYYYYYERESTTTAVIEEHGIQTITILGDMKLMQRSLFSFFPSIAYSFKF
;
A
#
# COMPACT_ATOMS: atom_id res chain seq x y z
N MET A 1 -15.30 -0.29 46.45
CA MET A 1 -15.84 0.44 45.28
C MET A 1 -15.85 -0.39 44.00
N LYS A 2 -14.84 -1.22 43.70
CA LYS A 2 -14.74 -2.01 42.45
C LYS A 2 -15.86 -3.03 42.20
N PHE A 3 -16.39 -3.67 43.25
CA PHE A 3 -17.49 -4.63 43.12
C PHE A 3 -18.88 -4.00 42.89
N LYS A 4 -19.11 -2.77 43.37
CA LYS A 4 -20.38 -2.06 43.11
C LYS A 4 -20.56 -1.61 41.66
N LEU A 5 -19.45 -1.27 41.00
CA LEU A 5 -19.46 -0.91 39.54
C LEU A 5 -19.77 -2.14 38.68
N LEU A 6 -19.24 -3.30 39.02
CA LEU A 6 -19.51 -4.57 38.32
C LEU A 6 -20.97 -5.00 38.47
N TYR A 7 -21.57 -4.82 39.68
CA TYR A 7 -22.99 -5.10 39.91
C TYR A 7 -23.93 -4.15 39.15
N ILE A 8 -23.58 -2.85 39.05
CA ILE A 8 -24.32 -1.88 38.25
C ILE A 8 -24.21 -2.20 36.74
N LEU A 9 -23.05 -2.64 36.26
CA LEU A 9 -22.86 -3.07 34.88
C LEU A 9 -23.66 -4.34 34.56
N LEU A 10 -23.69 -5.31 35.46
CA LEU A 10 -24.47 -6.56 35.35
C LEU A 10 -25.98 -6.33 35.42
N THR A 11 -26.46 -5.39 36.26
CA THR A 11 -27.88 -5.00 36.31
C THR A 11 -28.32 -4.23 35.07
N PHE A 12 -27.46 -3.40 34.48
CA PHE A 12 -27.76 -2.72 33.19
C PHE A 12 -27.87 -3.72 32.02
N ILE A 13 -27.11 -4.81 32.04
CA ILE A 13 -27.16 -5.89 31.06
C ILE A 13 -28.45 -6.72 31.21
N ALA A 14 -28.94 -6.91 32.38
CA ALA A 14 -30.14 -7.73 32.68
C ALA A 14 -31.49 -7.04 32.33
N LEU A 15 -31.53 -5.71 32.21
CA LEU A 15 -32.77 -4.95 32.03
C LEU A 15 -33.28 -4.85 30.59
N ASN A 16 -32.62 -5.47 29.58
CA ASN A 16 -32.97 -5.35 28.16
C ASN A 16 -33.49 -6.61 27.48
N THR A 17 -33.97 -7.62 28.20
CA THR A 17 -34.54 -8.83 27.59
C THR A 17 -36.07 -8.76 27.42
N LYS A 18 -36.55 -7.86 26.57
CA LYS A 18 -37.82 -8.12 25.88
C LYS A 18 -37.49 -9.06 24.69
N ALA A 19 -37.88 -10.31 24.80
CA ALA A 19 -37.83 -11.29 23.73
C ALA A 19 -38.79 -10.85 22.60
N GLN A 20 -38.36 -9.92 21.75
CA GLN A 20 -39.03 -9.69 20.48
C GLN A 20 -38.78 -10.93 19.60
N ASN A 21 -39.84 -11.52 19.04
CA ASN A 21 -39.73 -12.54 18.01
C ASN A 21 -38.91 -11.97 16.85
N LYS A 22 -37.62 -12.34 16.75
CA LYS A 22 -36.68 -11.88 15.72
C LYS A 22 -36.37 -13.04 14.77
N ILE A 23 -36.21 -12.71 13.51
CA ILE A 23 -35.73 -13.64 12.48
C ILE A 23 -34.37 -13.17 11.97
N THR A 24 -33.53 -14.10 11.55
CA THR A 24 -32.23 -13.80 10.98
C THR A 24 -32.15 -14.38 9.57
N ILE A 25 -31.77 -13.55 8.61
CA ILE A 25 -31.51 -13.92 7.22
C ILE A 25 -30.01 -13.71 7.00
N SER A 26 -29.32 -14.73 6.48
CA SER A 26 -27.89 -14.66 6.19
C SER A 26 -27.55 -15.36 4.90
N GLY A 27 -26.42 -15.01 4.31
CA GLY A 27 -25.92 -15.59 3.09
C GLY A 27 -24.83 -14.74 2.44
N PHE A 28 -24.72 -14.86 1.14
CA PHE A 28 -23.69 -14.13 0.38
C PHE A 28 -24.32 -13.28 -0.70
N ILE A 29 -23.60 -12.19 -1.07
CA ILE A 29 -23.97 -11.32 -2.18
C ILE A 29 -22.92 -11.49 -3.28
N PHE A 30 -23.39 -11.73 -4.51
CA PHE A 30 -22.56 -12.03 -5.66
C PHE A 30 -22.86 -11.11 -6.84
N ASP A 31 -21.85 -10.86 -7.66
CA ASP A 31 -22.03 -10.44 -9.03
C ASP A 31 -22.67 -11.59 -9.83
N LYS A 32 -23.76 -11.32 -10.50
CA LYS A 32 -24.48 -12.34 -11.29
C LYS A 32 -23.70 -12.79 -12.53
N GLN A 33 -22.86 -11.93 -13.10
CA GLN A 33 -22.10 -12.23 -14.31
C GLN A 33 -20.86 -13.08 -14.00
N SER A 34 -20.10 -12.76 -12.95
CA SER A 34 -18.88 -13.46 -12.60
C SER A 34 -19.08 -14.55 -11.53
N GLY A 35 -20.08 -14.36 -10.65
CA GLY A 35 -20.24 -15.17 -9.45
C GLY A 35 -19.30 -14.77 -8.31
N GLU A 36 -18.50 -13.70 -8.47
CA GLU A 36 -17.63 -13.17 -7.41
C GLU A 36 -18.43 -12.56 -6.26
N ALA A 37 -17.88 -12.66 -5.06
CA ALA A 37 -18.47 -12.07 -3.87
C ALA A 37 -18.33 -10.53 -3.88
N LEU A 38 -19.43 -9.82 -3.59
CA LEU A 38 -19.45 -8.36 -3.49
C LEU A 38 -19.14 -7.92 -2.06
N ILE A 39 -18.00 -7.26 -1.89
CA ILE A 39 -17.46 -6.79 -0.62
C ILE A 39 -18.09 -5.44 -0.25
N GLY A 40 -18.74 -5.35 0.93
CA GLY A 40 -19.37 -4.13 1.39
C GLY A 40 -20.69 -3.80 0.67
N ALA A 41 -21.31 -4.76 -0.01
CA ALA A 41 -22.65 -4.60 -0.57
C ALA A 41 -23.70 -4.52 0.53
N ASN A 42 -24.71 -3.67 0.35
CA ASN A 42 -25.72 -3.38 1.36
C ASN A 42 -26.95 -4.26 1.19
N VAL A 43 -27.47 -4.77 2.31
CA VAL A 43 -28.73 -5.51 2.39
C VAL A 43 -29.61 -4.88 3.45
N TYR A 44 -30.83 -4.51 3.09
CA TYR A 44 -31.77 -3.89 4.04
C TYR A 44 -33.21 -4.28 3.75
N GLU A 45 -34.03 -4.17 4.77
CA GLU A 45 -35.48 -4.30 4.68
C GLU A 45 -36.06 -2.91 4.36
N SER A 46 -36.89 -2.82 3.30
CA SER A 46 -37.31 -1.53 2.70
C SER A 46 -38.22 -0.69 3.58
N GLN A 47 -39.05 -1.31 4.43
CA GLN A 47 -40.02 -0.60 5.30
C GLN A 47 -39.32 -0.10 6.59
N THR A 48 -38.59 -0.97 7.28
CA THR A 48 -37.95 -0.63 8.55
C THR A 48 -36.60 0.09 8.36
N LYS A 49 -36.07 0.07 7.14
CA LYS A 49 -34.70 0.58 6.81
C LYS A 49 -33.59 -0.08 7.62
N THR A 50 -33.90 -1.20 8.29
CA THR A 50 -32.89 -1.96 9.03
C THR A 50 -32.04 -2.73 8.03
N GLY A 51 -30.71 -2.56 8.08
CA GLY A 51 -29.78 -3.16 7.13
C GLY A 51 -28.44 -3.55 7.74
N CYS A 52 -27.62 -4.19 6.91
CA CYS A 52 -26.22 -4.52 7.16
C CYS A 52 -25.45 -4.49 5.85
N SER A 53 -24.11 -4.47 5.92
CA SER A 53 -23.24 -4.63 4.76
C SER A 53 -22.60 -6.03 4.77
N SER A 54 -22.29 -6.54 3.60
CA SER A 54 -21.50 -7.77 3.49
C SER A 54 -20.06 -7.53 3.98
N ASN A 55 -19.46 -8.54 4.59
CA ASN A 55 -18.07 -8.51 5.05
C ASN A 55 -17.08 -8.60 3.87
N GLU A 56 -15.78 -8.70 4.18
CA GLU A 56 -14.70 -8.82 3.19
C GLU A 56 -14.76 -10.11 2.35
N PHE A 57 -15.71 -10.99 2.60
CA PHE A 57 -15.95 -12.24 1.88
C PHE A 57 -17.33 -12.32 1.25
N GLY A 58 -18.07 -11.20 1.26
CA GLY A 58 -19.43 -11.12 0.71
C GLY A 58 -20.52 -11.70 1.63
N PHE A 59 -20.18 -12.18 2.83
CA PHE A 59 -21.15 -12.71 3.78
C PHE A 59 -21.92 -11.61 4.49
N PHE A 60 -23.23 -11.73 4.59
CA PHE A 60 -24.11 -10.84 5.36
C PHE A 60 -24.99 -11.61 6.35
N SER A 61 -25.41 -10.94 7.43
CA SER A 61 -26.42 -11.44 8.35
C SER A 61 -27.29 -10.28 8.83
N LEU A 62 -28.57 -10.37 8.54
CA LEU A 62 -29.57 -9.36 8.84
C LEU A 62 -30.61 -9.92 9.81
N THR A 63 -30.68 -9.36 11.02
CA THR A 63 -31.68 -9.73 12.04
C THR A 63 -32.77 -8.67 12.08
N LEU A 64 -34.01 -9.09 11.86
CA LEU A 64 -35.20 -8.25 11.74
C LEU A 64 -36.28 -8.66 12.78
N PRO A 65 -37.20 -7.76 13.15
CA PRO A 65 -38.46 -8.15 13.79
C PRO A 65 -39.23 -9.13 12.88
N LYS A 66 -39.95 -10.07 13.48
CA LYS A 66 -40.82 -10.97 12.72
C LYS A 66 -42.04 -10.20 12.18
N THR A 67 -42.22 -10.26 10.87
CA THR A 67 -43.38 -9.65 10.14
C THR A 67 -43.93 -10.71 9.19
N ASP A 68 -45.10 -10.52 8.60
CA ASP A 68 -45.70 -11.51 7.67
C ASP A 68 -44.88 -11.65 6.39
N SER A 69 -44.31 -10.57 5.90
CA SER A 69 -43.45 -10.53 4.72
C SER A 69 -42.28 -9.58 4.92
N ILE A 70 -41.14 -9.89 4.30
CA ILE A 70 -39.92 -9.09 4.34
C ILE A 70 -39.62 -8.61 2.92
N TYR A 71 -39.52 -7.30 2.74
CA TYR A 71 -39.15 -6.67 1.47
C TYR A 71 -37.63 -6.37 1.47
N LEU A 72 -36.86 -7.37 1.05
CA LEU A 72 -35.39 -7.29 1.05
C LEU A 72 -34.90 -6.53 -0.18
N VAL A 73 -33.98 -5.61 0.03
CA VAL A 73 -33.25 -4.91 -1.04
C VAL A 73 -31.76 -5.11 -0.84
N ALA A 74 -31.05 -5.48 -1.92
CA ALA A 74 -29.60 -5.51 -1.94
C ALA A 74 -29.08 -4.52 -2.98
N SER A 75 -28.02 -3.76 -2.65
CA SER A 75 -27.46 -2.73 -3.53
C SER A 75 -25.95 -2.63 -3.40
N PHE A 76 -25.28 -2.33 -4.51
CA PHE A 76 -23.84 -2.10 -4.58
C PHE A 76 -23.54 -1.07 -5.68
N ILE A 77 -22.47 -0.28 -5.54
CA ILE A 77 -22.09 0.75 -6.53
C ILE A 77 -21.71 0.08 -7.85
N GLY A 78 -22.30 0.54 -8.96
CA GLY A 78 -22.10 -0.04 -10.29
C GLY A 78 -22.99 -1.24 -10.61
N PHE A 79 -23.92 -1.59 -9.70
CA PHE A 79 -24.89 -2.67 -9.87
C PHE A 79 -26.33 -2.18 -9.77
N GLU A 80 -27.22 -2.89 -10.47
CA GLU A 80 -28.65 -2.68 -10.34
C GLU A 80 -29.13 -3.17 -8.97
N PRO A 81 -29.99 -2.42 -8.26
CA PRO A 81 -30.57 -2.88 -7.01
C PRO A 81 -31.39 -4.15 -7.21
N TYR A 82 -31.14 -5.15 -6.39
CA TYR A 82 -31.92 -6.38 -6.34
C TYR A 82 -33.01 -6.24 -5.27
N SER A 83 -34.26 -6.61 -5.58
CA SER A 83 -35.37 -6.62 -4.65
C SER A 83 -36.06 -7.97 -4.63
N ALA A 84 -36.43 -8.44 -3.44
CA ALA A 84 -37.17 -9.69 -3.25
C ALA A 84 -38.13 -9.61 -2.06
N THR A 85 -39.29 -10.25 -2.19
CA THR A 85 -40.24 -10.45 -1.09
C THR A 85 -40.02 -11.86 -0.53
N LEU A 86 -39.73 -11.96 0.76
CA LEU A 86 -39.50 -13.24 1.45
C LEU A 86 -40.62 -13.47 2.48
N LYS A 87 -41.00 -14.76 2.67
CA LYS A 87 -41.81 -15.14 3.82
C LYS A 87 -41.02 -14.95 5.11
N SER A 88 -41.73 -14.63 6.19
CA SER A 88 -41.10 -14.33 7.50
C SER A 88 -40.60 -15.58 8.20
N GLU A 89 -39.58 -16.19 7.64
CA GLU A 89 -38.87 -17.34 8.20
C GLU A 89 -37.39 -17.03 8.25
N SER A 90 -36.69 -17.52 9.29
CA SER A 90 -35.24 -17.44 9.33
C SER A 90 -34.65 -18.28 8.21
N LYS A 91 -33.89 -17.64 7.30
CA LYS A 91 -33.20 -18.32 6.20
C LYS A 91 -31.71 -18.13 6.37
N SER A 92 -30.98 -19.23 6.48
CA SER A 92 -29.55 -19.30 6.31
C SER A 92 -29.23 -19.64 4.86
N ASN A 93 -28.09 -19.15 4.35
CA ASN A 93 -27.57 -19.41 2.99
C ASN A 93 -28.43 -18.80 1.85
N LEU A 94 -28.98 -17.61 2.08
CA LEU A 94 -29.63 -16.84 1.02
C LEU A 94 -28.58 -16.17 0.14
N ASN A 95 -28.37 -16.68 -1.07
CA ASN A 95 -27.45 -16.08 -2.03
C ASN A 95 -28.18 -15.04 -2.87
N LEU A 96 -27.68 -13.80 -2.89
CA LEU A 96 -28.22 -12.68 -3.65
C LEU A 96 -27.30 -12.39 -4.83
N TYR A 97 -27.85 -12.27 -6.04
CA TYR A 97 -27.11 -12.04 -7.27
C TYR A 97 -27.50 -10.68 -7.86
N LEU A 98 -26.57 -9.74 -7.91
CA LEU A 98 -26.79 -8.40 -8.47
C LEU A 98 -26.30 -8.37 -9.93
N ASN A 99 -27.09 -7.73 -10.82
CA ASN A 99 -26.66 -7.47 -12.18
C ASN A 99 -25.68 -6.28 -12.18
N SER A 100 -24.56 -6.39 -12.87
CA SER A 100 -23.76 -5.23 -13.20
C SER A 100 -24.54 -4.35 -14.18
N GLY A 101 -24.82 -3.12 -13.78
CA GLY A 101 -25.57 -2.14 -14.58
C GLY A 101 -24.67 -0.96 -14.91
N ILE A 102 -24.62 -0.57 -16.19
CA ILE A 102 -24.16 0.75 -16.55
C ILE A 102 -25.32 1.69 -16.20
N ILE A 103 -25.21 2.42 -15.09
CA ILE A 103 -26.18 3.49 -14.76
C ILE A 103 -25.97 4.59 -15.79
N LEU A 104 -26.66 4.48 -16.94
CA LEU A 104 -26.54 5.38 -18.10
C LEU A 104 -27.49 6.60 -18.02
N ASN A 105 -28.38 6.64 -17.06
CA ASN A 105 -29.34 7.74 -16.96
C ASN A 105 -29.28 8.41 -15.59
N GLU A 106 -29.50 9.71 -15.60
CA GLU A 106 -29.88 10.57 -14.51
C GLU A 106 -31.30 10.16 -14.00
N VAL A 107 -31.49 8.85 -13.80
CA VAL A 107 -32.66 8.33 -13.12
C VAL A 107 -32.42 8.61 -11.66
N ASP A 108 -33.30 9.41 -11.09
CA ASP A 108 -33.54 9.61 -9.67
C ASP A 108 -33.25 8.32 -8.89
N VAL A 109 -31.99 8.12 -8.46
CA VAL A 109 -31.62 6.99 -7.62
C VAL A 109 -32.15 7.29 -6.23
N LYS A 110 -33.47 7.12 -6.07
CA LYS A 110 -34.13 7.12 -4.76
C LYS A 110 -33.75 5.92 -3.88
N ALA A 111 -32.86 5.04 -4.37
CA ALA A 111 -32.24 4.04 -3.54
C ALA A 111 -31.22 4.72 -2.62
N LYS A 112 -31.68 5.03 -1.40
CA LYS A 112 -30.85 5.57 -0.33
C LYS A 112 -29.62 4.66 -0.17
N ARG A 113 -28.43 5.19 -0.41
CA ARG A 113 -27.16 4.50 -0.18
C ARG A 113 -27.11 4.11 1.29
N THR A 114 -27.18 2.82 1.62
CA THR A 114 -27.46 2.33 2.98
C THR A 114 -26.32 2.56 3.96
N GLU A 115 -25.07 2.75 3.50
CA GLU A 115 -23.95 3.20 4.34
C GLU A 115 -23.14 4.27 3.61
N SER A 116 -23.52 5.51 3.82
CA SER A 116 -22.74 6.67 3.37
C SER A 116 -21.48 6.85 4.25
N ILE A 117 -20.53 7.67 3.80
CA ILE A 117 -19.39 8.08 4.64
C ILE A 117 -19.86 8.59 6.02
N VAL A 118 -21.09 9.11 6.14
CA VAL A 118 -21.69 9.62 7.39
C VAL A 118 -21.99 8.49 8.37
N GLU A 119 -22.46 7.34 7.90
CA GLU A 119 -22.93 6.22 8.75
C GLU A 119 -21.81 5.25 9.12
N LYS A 120 -20.75 5.16 8.31
CA LYS A 120 -19.62 4.23 8.54
C LYS A 120 -18.82 4.60 9.78
N ASN A 121 -18.50 3.57 10.60
CA ASN A 121 -17.58 3.68 11.74
C ASN A 121 -16.12 3.63 11.26
N GLU A 122 -15.76 4.51 10.35
CA GLU A 122 -14.43 4.59 9.76
C GLU A 122 -13.92 6.03 9.85
N VAL A 123 -12.67 6.22 10.25
CA VAL A 123 -11.94 7.49 10.28
C VAL A 123 -10.63 7.29 9.51
N GLY A 124 -10.32 8.21 8.61
CA GLY A 124 -9.12 8.11 7.78
C GLY A 124 -9.13 6.94 6.79
N VAL A 125 -10.29 6.52 6.31
CA VAL A 125 -10.40 5.41 5.35
C VAL A 125 -10.72 5.95 3.97
N VAL A 126 -9.93 5.51 2.98
CA VAL A 126 -10.12 5.82 1.56
C VAL A 126 -10.33 4.53 0.78
N ARG A 127 -11.35 4.53 -0.08
CA ARG A 127 -11.59 3.48 -1.09
C ARG A 127 -11.74 4.13 -2.45
N LEU A 128 -10.91 3.71 -3.39
CA LEU A 128 -10.97 4.12 -4.79
C LEU A 128 -11.45 2.94 -5.64
N GLN A 129 -12.32 3.21 -6.59
CA GLN A 129 -12.77 2.17 -7.52
C GLN A 129 -11.66 1.84 -8.54
N ILE A 130 -11.40 0.57 -8.76
CA ILE A 130 -10.40 0.12 -9.76
C ILE A 130 -10.74 0.63 -11.16
N SER A 131 -12.04 0.73 -11.50
CA SER A 131 -12.51 1.30 -12.76
C SER A 131 -12.15 2.77 -12.95
N GLU A 132 -12.14 3.58 -11.88
CA GLU A 132 -11.71 4.98 -11.91
C GLU A 132 -10.19 5.09 -12.05
N ILE A 133 -9.45 4.26 -11.30
CA ILE A 133 -7.98 4.20 -11.39
C ILE A 133 -7.53 3.86 -12.81
N LYS A 134 -8.22 2.92 -13.48
CA LYS A 134 -7.91 2.53 -14.88
C LYS A 134 -8.13 3.65 -15.91
N GLN A 135 -8.91 4.67 -15.58
CA GLN A 135 -9.15 5.82 -16.47
C GLN A 135 -8.13 6.94 -16.29
N MET A 136 -7.38 6.97 -15.18
CA MET A 136 -6.43 8.02 -14.87
C MET A 136 -5.25 8.05 -15.84
N PRO A 137 -4.57 9.22 -15.98
CA PRO A 137 -3.32 9.29 -16.72
C PRO A 137 -2.29 8.30 -16.21
N SER A 138 -1.64 7.61 -17.13
CA SER A 138 -0.67 6.55 -16.83
C SER A 138 0.71 6.90 -17.33
N LEU A 139 1.74 6.72 -16.48
CA LEU A 139 3.13 6.85 -16.87
C LEU A 139 3.55 5.58 -17.63
N PHE A 140 4.14 5.74 -18.83
CA PHE A 140 4.52 4.64 -19.73
C PHE A 140 3.38 3.71 -20.15
N GLY A 141 2.12 4.14 -19.97
CA GLY A 141 0.95 3.31 -20.24
C GLY A 141 0.63 2.29 -19.15
N GLU A 142 1.25 2.39 -17.97
CA GLU A 142 1.02 1.49 -16.83
C GLU A 142 0.08 2.13 -15.81
N VAL A 143 -1.02 1.44 -15.52
CA VAL A 143 -1.98 1.82 -14.47
C VAL A 143 -1.44 1.38 -13.11
N ASP A 144 -1.25 2.32 -12.19
CA ASP A 144 -0.65 2.07 -10.88
C ASP A 144 -1.60 2.43 -9.73
N ILE A 145 -1.96 1.41 -8.95
CA ILE A 145 -2.86 1.53 -7.80
C ILE A 145 -2.24 2.42 -6.71
N ILE A 146 -0.97 2.21 -6.39
CA ILE A 146 -0.29 3.00 -5.33
C ILE A 146 -0.26 4.48 -5.71
N LYS A 147 0.04 4.80 -6.97
CA LYS A 147 0.06 6.20 -7.45
C LYS A 147 -1.31 6.87 -7.38
N ALA A 148 -2.39 6.13 -7.59
CA ALA A 148 -3.73 6.66 -7.40
C ALA A 148 -3.99 7.03 -5.92
N TYR A 149 -3.54 6.20 -4.98
CA TYR A 149 -3.66 6.50 -3.55
C TYR A 149 -2.75 7.65 -3.09
N GLN A 150 -1.60 7.88 -3.75
CA GLN A 150 -0.75 9.07 -3.51
C GLN A 150 -1.44 10.40 -3.84
N LEU A 151 -2.53 10.37 -4.62
CA LEU A 151 -3.36 11.55 -4.92
C LEU A 151 -4.50 11.76 -3.92
N THR A 152 -4.48 11.06 -2.79
CA THR A 152 -5.45 11.22 -1.71
C THR A 152 -4.83 11.94 -0.52
N PRO A 153 -5.59 12.73 0.26
CA PRO A 153 -5.03 13.53 1.34
C PRO A 153 -4.34 12.66 2.40
N GLY A 154 -3.25 13.17 2.97
CA GLY A 154 -2.44 12.50 3.98
C GLY A 154 -1.56 11.36 3.46
N VAL A 155 -1.45 11.19 2.13
CA VAL A 155 -0.61 10.18 1.48
C VAL A 155 0.37 10.86 0.53
N GLN A 156 1.65 10.68 0.74
CA GLN A 156 2.71 11.31 -0.04
C GLN A 156 3.54 10.27 -0.81
N SER A 157 4.13 10.68 -1.93
CA SER A 157 4.90 9.81 -2.82
C SER A 157 6.39 9.68 -2.44
N GLY A 158 6.91 10.55 -1.60
CA GLY A 158 8.34 10.61 -1.29
C GLY A 158 9.24 11.15 -2.42
N GLY A 159 8.66 11.65 -3.51
CA GLY A 159 9.40 12.25 -4.62
C GLY A 159 8.83 11.90 -5.99
N GLU A 160 9.50 12.39 -7.04
CA GLU A 160 9.06 12.16 -8.42
C GLU A 160 9.09 10.67 -8.79
N ALA A 161 7.97 10.19 -9.33
CA ALA A 161 7.80 8.83 -9.84
C ALA A 161 8.10 7.68 -8.86
N LYS A 162 8.04 7.90 -7.55
CA LYS A 162 8.17 6.85 -6.55
C LYS A 162 6.81 6.21 -6.23
N SER A 163 6.76 4.89 -6.09
CA SER A 163 5.56 4.12 -5.72
C SER A 163 5.52 3.70 -4.24
N ASN A 164 6.38 4.25 -3.39
CA ASN A 164 6.25 4.11 -1.95
C ASN A 164 5.17 5.06 -1.42
N ILE A 165 4.53 4.71 -0.32
CA ILE A 165 3.56 5.57 0.37
C ILE A 165 4.09 6.00 1.74
N TYR A 166 3.91 7.28 2.03
CA TYR A 166 4.25 7.91 3.29
C TYR A 166 2.97 8.50 3.86
N VAL A 167 2.39 7.82 4.85
CA VAL A 167 1.07 8.17 5.35
C VAL A 167 1.19 8.91 6.67
N ARG A 168 0.67 10.16 6.73
CA ARG A 168 0.67 10.99 7.93
C ARG A 168 2.05 11.07 8.59
N GLY A 169 3.10 11.30 7.77
CA GLY A 169 4.49 11.44 8.24
C GLY A 169 5.14 10.13 8.68
N GLY A 170 4.59 8.97 8.34
CA GLY A 170 5.21 7.67 8.59
C GLY A 170 6.20 7.28 7.50
N SER A 171 7.15 6.39 7.82
CA SER A 171 8.11 5.78 6.90
C SER A 171 7.47 4.63 6.09
N PRO A 172 8.08 4.16 5.01
CA PRO A 172 7.54 3.07 4.18
C PRO A 172 7.24 1.78 4.97
N ASP A 173 8.13 1.39 5.88
CA ASP A 173 7.99 0.22 6.74
C ASP A 173 6.87 0.33 7.78
N GLN A 174 6.40 1.54 8.07
CA GLN A 174 5.29 1.78 8.99
C GLN A 174 3.91 1.56 8.36
N ASN A 175 3.84 1.18 7.09
CA ASN A 175 2.62 0.84 6.39
C ASN A 175 2.47 -0.69 6.28
N LEU A 176 1.34 -1.22 6.72
CA LEU A 176 0.98 -2.63 6.52
C LEU A 176 0.35 -2.79 5.16
N ILE A 177 1.08 -3.36 4.22
CA ILE A 177 0.57 -3.61 2.87
C ILE A 177 0.22 -5.10 2.78
N LEU A 178 -1.06 -5.38 2.52
CA LEU A 178 -1.61 -6.73 2.48
C LEU A 178 -2.10 -7.06 1.07
N LEU A 179 -1.74 -8.22 0.57
CA LEU A 179 -2.36 -8.85 -0.58
C LEU A 179 -3.10 -10.11 -0.11
N ASP A 180 -4.42 -10.11 -0.22
CA ASP A 180 -5.27 -11.20 0.30
C ASP A 180 -5.00 -11.56 1.77
N ASP A 181 -4.92 -10.56 2.68
CA ASP A 181 -4.60 -10.67 4.12
C ASP A 181 -3.15 -11.02 4.47
N VAL A 182 -2.24 -11.16 3.51
CA VAL A 182 -0.85 -11.56 3.72
C VAL A 182 0.08 -10.36 3.52
N PRO A 183 1.00 -10.08 4.45
CA PRO A 183 1.94 -8.98 4.32
C PRO A 183 2.87 -9.12 3.10
N LEU A 184 3.07 -8.01 2.39
CA LEU A 184 4.13 -7.85 1.39
C LEU A 184 5.10 -6.77 1.87
N TYR A 185 6.39 -6.98 1.58
CA TYR A 185 7.44 -6.08 2.03
C TYR A 185 7.72 -4.97 1.00
N TYR A 186 8.66 -5.12 0.12
CA TYR A 186 8.91 -4.10 -0.90
C TYR A 186 7.94 -4.27 -2.09
N VAL A 187 7.09 -3.27 -2.33
CA VAL A 187 5.95 -3.39 -3.26
C VAL A 187 6.11 -2.58 -4.54
N ALA A 188 7.34 -2.43 -5.03
CA ALA A 188 7.60 -1.65 -6.23
C ALA A 188 8.57 -2.32 -7.18
N HIS A 189 8.31 -2.15 -8.48
CA HIS A 189 9.22 -2.48 -9.58
C HIS A 189 10.06 -1.28 -9.97
N PHE A 190 11.15 -1.55 -10.68
CA PHE A 190 12.00 -0.54 -11.29
C PHE A 190 12.57 0.46 -10.27
N GLY A 191 13.06 -0.06 -9.12
CA GLY A 191 13.63 0.80 -8.08
C GLY A 191 12.66 1.79 -7.47
N GLY A 192 11.35 1.52 -7.53
CA GLY A 192 10.31 2.37 -6.96
C GLY A 192 9.37 3.05 -7.94
N PHE A 193 9.54 2.87 -9.25
CA PHE A 193 8.75 3.61 -10.26
C PHE A 193 7.33 3.10 -10.45
N PHE A 194 7.08 1.82 -10.24
CA PHE A 194 5.76 1.19 -10.42
C PHE A 194 5.46 0.24 -9.28
N SER A 195 4.18 0.15 -8.91
CA SER A 195 3.78 -0.85 -7.93
C SER A 195 3.75 -2.26 -8.52
N VAL A 196 3.94 -3.24 -7.65
CA VAL A 196 3.82 -4.66 -7.99
C VAL A 196 2.37 -5.09 -8.25
N PHE A 197 1.40 -4.24 -7.97
CA PHE A 197 -0.02 -4.57 -8.08
C PHE A 197 -0.54 -4.38 -9.49
N ASN A 198 -0.86 -5.50 -10.14
CA ASN A 198 -1.52 -5.50 -11.44
C ASN A 198 -3.02 -5.20 -11.27
N ALA A 199 -3.46 -4.02 -11.71
CA ALA A 199 -4.86 -3.58 -11.61
C ALA A 199 -5.88 -4.52 -12.29
N ASP A 200 -5.44 -5.43 -13.17
CA ASP A 200 -6.32 -6.41 -13.81
C ASP A 200 -6.57 -7.64 -12.93
N ALA A 201 -5.71 -7.89 -11.94
CA ALA A 201 -5.86 -8.97 -10.97
C ALA A 201 -6.52 -8.54 -9.65
N ILE A 202 -6.79 -7.23 -9.46
CA ILE A 202 -7.26 -6.66 -8.19
C ILE A 202 -8.75 -6.34 -8.26
N ASN A 203 -9.47 -6.72 -7.20
CA ASN A 203 -10.90 -6.50 -7.01
C ASN A 203 -11.18 -5.25 -6.15
N ASP A 204 -10.55 -5.17 -4.98
CA ASP A 204 -10.79 -4.08 -4.00
C ASP A 204 -9.48 -3.62 -3.38
N VAL A 205 -9.42 -2.33 -3.05
CA VAL A 205 -8.31 -1.74 -2.33
C VAL A 205 -8.84 -0.75 -1.30
N LYS A 206 -8.39 -0.92 -0.07
CA LYS A 206 -8.78 -0.10 1.07
C LYS A 206 -7.55 0.44 1.78
N LEU A 207 -7.40 1.74 1.86
CA LEU A 207 -6.38 2.41 2.67
C LEU A 207 -6.99 2.91 3.98
N ILE A 208 -6.38 2.55 5.11
CA ILE A 208 -6.76 2.98 6.46
C ILE A 208 -5.60 3.80 7.03
N LYS A 209 -5.80 5.10 7.24
CA LYS A 209 -4.79 6.07 7.74
C LYS A 209 -4.94 6.37 9.23
N GLY A 210 -6.02 5.92 9.85
CA GLY A 210 -6.34 6.14 11.26
C GLY A 210 -7.52 5.29 11.71
N GLY A 211 -7.81 5.25 13.00
CA GLY A 211 -8.90 4.42 13.51
C GLY A 211 -8.74 2.95 13.13
N PHE A 212 -7.55 2.40 13.34
CA PHE A 212 -7.22 1.02 12.94
C PHE A 212 -8.11 0.02 13.67
N PRO A 213 -8.83 -0.89 12.98
CA PRO A 213 -9.44 -2.06 13.60
C PRO A 213 -8.40 -2.92 14.33
N ALA A 214 -8.76 -3.54 15.47
CA ALA A 214 -7.81 -4.29 16.30
C ALA A 214 -7.26 -5.55 15.62
N ARG A 215 -7.92 -6.04 14.57
CA ARG A 215 -7.45 -7.16 13.72
C ARG A 215 -6.15 -6.86 12.97
N TYR A 216 -5.81 -5.59 12.73
CA TYR A 216 -4.56 -5.18 12.11
C TYR A 216 -3.53 -4.77 13.17
N GLY A 217 -2.27 -5.13 13.00
CA GLY A 217 -1.17 -4.79 13.92
C GLY A 217 0.19 -4.88 13.25
N GLY A 218 1.26 -4.68 14.01
CA GLY A 218 2.64 -4.82 13.56
C GLY A 218 3.16 -3.64 12.73
N ARG A 219 2.36 -2.57 12.52
CA ARG A 219 2.76 -1.35 11.81
C ARG A 219 2.13 -0.10 12.45
N LEU A 220 2.72 1.09 12.20
CA LEU A 220 2.42 2.31 12.95
C LEU A 220 1.59 3.34 12.19
N SER A 221 1.58 3.30 10.84
CA SER A 221 1.14 4.46 10.06
C SER A 221 -0.13 4.24 9.26
N SER A 222 -0.23 3.14 8.52
CA SER A 222 -1.42 2.81 7.73
C SER A 222 -1.56 1.31 7.47
N VAL A 223 -2.74 0.94 6.98
CA VAL A 223 -3.01 -0.38 6.41
C VAL A 223 -3.53 -0.20 4.99
N LEU A 224 -2.88 -0.80 4.01
CA LEU A 224 -3.34 -0.92 2.64
C LEU A 224 -3.76 -2.38 2.40
N ASP A 225 -5.06 -2.63 2.44
CA ASP A 225 -5.64 -3.97 2.25
C ASP A 225 -6.08 -4.12 0.79
N ILE A 226 -5.42 -5.01 0.07
CA ILE A 226 -5.61 -5.27 -1.35
C ILE A 226 -6.15 -6.68 -1.53
N ARG A 227 -7.26 -6.81 -2.26
CA ARG A 227 -7.94 -8.08 -2.54
C ARG A 227 -7.85 -8.42 -4.01
N MET A 228 -7.40 -9.64 -4.31
CA MET A 228 -7.37 -10.17 -5.68
C MET A 228 -8.77 -10.61 -6.13
N ASN A 229 -9.03 -10.52 -7.45
CA ASN A 229 -10.18 -11.14 -8.08
C ASN A 229 -10.22 -12.65 -7.76
N GLU A 230 -11.44 -13.21 -7.62
CA GLU A 230 -11.65 -14.64 -7.33
C GLU A 230 -11.74 -15.50 -8.59
N GLY A 231 -11.76 -14.88 -9.77
CA GLY A 231 -11.98 -15.51 -11.05
C GLY A 231 -13.46 -15.78 -11.35
N ASN A 232 -13.81 -15.85 -12.63
CA ASN A 232 -15.16 -15.99 -13.10
C ASN A 232 -15.69 -17.42 -12.96
N LEU A 233 -16.81 -17.61 -12.23
CA LEU A 233 -17.45 -18.91 -12.02
C LEU A 233 -18.35 -19.36 -13.19
N LYS A 234 -18.63 -18.49 -14.16
CA LYS A 234 -19.65 -18.68 -15.20
C LYS A 234 -19.05 -18.93 -16.58
N GLU A 235 -18.08 -18.12 -16.97
CA GLU A 235 -17.53 -18.08 -18.32
C GLU A 235 -16.02 -17.72 -18.29
N TYR A 236 -15.33 -18.10 -19.36
CA TYR A 236 -13.93 -17.74 -19.54
C TYR A 236 -13.84 -16.30 -20.04
N LYS A 237 -12.90 -15.53 -19.47
CA LYS A 237 -12.57 -14.17 -19.88
C LYS A 237 -11.08 -14.00 -20.01
N THR A 238 -10.70 -13.23 -21.01
CA THR A 238 -9.31 -12.84 -21.22
C THR A 238 -9.24 -11.32 -21.37
N GLN A 239 -8.28 -10.72 -20.71
CA GLN A 239 -7.98 -9.31 -20.89
C GLN A 239 -6.46 -9.11 -20.94
N GLY A 240 -6.02 -8.10 -21.67
CA GLY A 240 -4.61 -7.79 -21.76
C GLY A 240 -4.37 -6.35 -22.12
N THR A 241 -3.16 -5.88 -21.84
CA THR A 241 -2.71 -4.53 -22.16
C THR A 241 -1.29 -4.60 -22.69
N ILE A 242 -1.01 -3.86 -23.76
CA ILE A 242 0.33 -3.62 -24.29
C ILE A 242 0.61 -2.13 -24.11
N GLY A 243 1.57 -1.82 -23.26
CA GLY A 243 2.07 -0.47 -22.98
C GLY A 243 3.50 -0.27 -23.47
N LEU A 244 4.03 0.93 -23.27
CA LEU A 244 5.41 1.24 -23.66
C LEU A 244 6.45 0.52 -22.79
N LEU A 245 6.18 0.33 -21.50
CA LEU A 245 7.12 -0.30 -20.59
C LEU A 245 6.84 -1.78 -20.43
N SER A 246 5.58 -2.15 -20.21
CA SER A 246 5.18 -3.50 -19.87
C SER A 246 3.99 -3.97 -20.70
N SER A 247 3.85 -5.28 -20.78
CA SER A 247 2.64 -5.94 -21.27
C SER A 247 2.12 -6.89 -20.23
N LYS A 248 0.81 -6.98 -20.15
CA LYS A 248 0.11 -7.84 -19.20
C LYS A 248 -1.02 -8.60 -19.86
N ILE A 249 -1.29 -9.76 -19.33
CA ILE A 249 -2.39 -10.64 -19.74
C ILE A 249 -3.00 -11.28 -18.51
N SER A 250 -4.32 -11.35 -18.48
CA SER A 250 -5.07 -12.06 -17.44
C SER A 250 -6.05 -13.00 -18.11
N PHE A 251 -6.13 -14.21 -17.58
CA PHE A 251 -7.06 -15.23 -17.99
C PHE A 251 -7.80 -15.77 -16.77
N GLU A 252 -9.12 -15.80 -16.83
CA GLU A 252 -9.99 -16.27 -15.76
C GLU A 252 -11.13 -17.13 -16.30
N GLY A 253 -11.66 -18.01 -15.46
CA GLY A 253 -12.80 -18.81 -15.81
C GLY A 253 -13.13 -19.92 -14.82
N PRO A 254 -14.21 -20.70 -15.09
CA PRO A 254 -14.58 -21.81 -14.24
C PRO A 254 -13.65 -23.01 -14.44
N ILE A 255 -13.16 -23.59 -13.31
CA ILE A 255 -12.63 -24.96 -13.29
C ILE A 255 -13.83 -25.92 -13.35
N LYS A 256 -14.84 -25.64 -12.53
CA LYS A 256 -16.14 -26.29 -12.55
C LYS A 256 -17.21 -25.21 -12.38
N LYS A 257 -18.06 -25.04 -13.40
CA LYS A 257 -19.10 -24.02 -13.45
C LYS A 257 -19.90 -23.95 -12.14
N ASP A 258 -20.09 -22.74 -11.60
CA ASP A 258 -20.78 -22.40 -10.36
C ASP A 258 -20.18 -23.02 -9.08
N LYS A 259 -19.03 -23.71 -9.16
CA LYS A 259 -18.38 -24.36 -8.00
C LYS A 259 -16.94 -23.96 -7.78
N SER A 260 -16.17 -23.76 -8.84
CA SER A 260 -14.76 -23.38 -8.72
C SER A 260 -14.30 -22.54 -9.89
N SER A 261 -13.45 -21.59 -9.61
CA SER A 261 -12.88 -20.66 -10.59
C SER A 261 -11.38 -20.51 -10.39
N PHE A 262 -10.75 -19.94 -11.40
CA PHE A 262 -9.37 -19.52 -11.34
C PHE A 262 -9.19 -18.17 -12.02
N ILE A 263 -8.17 -17.45 -11.62
CA ILE A 263 -7.56 -16.34 -12.34
C ILE A 263 -6.06 -16.52 -12.35
N ILE A 264 -5.44 -16.24 -13.49
CA ILE A 264 -3.99 -16.15 -13.66
C ILE A 264 -3.74 -14.85 -14.42
N SER A 265 -2.89 -14.00 -13.85
CA SER A 265 -2.49 -12.73 -14.46
C SER A 265 -0.97 -12.62 -14.44
N ALA A 266 -0.38 -12.32 -15.57
CA ALA A 266 1.05 -12.13 -15.73
C ALA A 266 1.36 -10.76 -16.33
N ARG A 267 2.46 -10.14 -15.88
CA ARG A 267 2.98 -8.90 -16.40
C ARG A 267 4.50 -9.02 -16.60
N LYS A 268 5.01 -8.42 -17.67
CA LYS A 268 6.44 -8.41 -17.97
C LYS A 268 6.79 -7.18 -18.77
N ASN A 269 8.00 -6.64 -18.58
CA ASN A 269 8.54 -5.65 -19.51
C ASN A 269 8.97 -6.37 -20.82
N LEU A 270 8.50 -5.86 -21.95
CA LEU A 270 8.84 -6.41 -23.26
C LEU A 270 9.92 -5.58 -23.97
N VAL A 271 10.01 -4.30 -23.66
CA VAL A 271 10.89 -3.35 -24.33
C VAL A 271 12.12 -3.09 -23.45
N PRO A 272 13.33 -3.35 -23.94
CA PRO A 272 14.57 -3.04 -23.21
C PRO A 272 14.86 -1.52 -23.33
N ILE A 273 14.02 -0.71 -22.68
CA ILE A 273 13.98 0.76 -22.86
C ILE A 273 15.34 1.42 -22.59
N PHE A 274 16.10 0.94 -21.62
CA PHE A 274 17.46 1.46 -21.32
C PHE A 274 18.44 1.17 -22.43
N LYS A 275 18.39 -0.03 -22.99
CA LYS A 275 19.25 -0.40 -24.13
C LYS A 275 18.92 0.45 -25.35
N MET A 276 17.64 0.75 -25.57
CA MET A 276 17.20 1.65 -26.66
C MET A 276 17.66 3.10 -26.44
N LEU A 277 17.78 3.55 -25.19
CA LEU A 277 18.27 4.88 -24.83
C LEU A 277 19.82 4.96 -24.78
N GLY A 278 20.52 3.89 -25.19
CA GLY A 278 21.98 3.85 -25.20
C GLY A 278 22.64 3.69 -23.84
N ALA A 279 21.86 3.43 -22.78
CA ALA A 279 22.39 3.14 -21.46
C ALA A 279 22.93 1.69 -21.43
N GLY A 280 24.14 1.48 -20.90
CA GLY A 280 24.73 0.17 -20.70
C GLY A 280 24.05 -0.67 -19.58
N ILE A 281 22.79 -0.40 -19.32
CA ILE A 281 21.98 -0.98 -18.24
C ILE A 281 21.00 -1.96 -18.86
N SER A 282 20.98 -3.20 -18.36
CA SER A 282 19.91 -4.15 -18.63
C SER A 282 18.93 -4.14 -17.44
N TYR A 283 17.63 -4.08 -17.75
CA TYR A 283 16.58 -4.16 -16.73
C TYR A 283 15.44 -5.04 -17.21
N ASN A 284 15.04 -5.97 -16.37
CA ASN A 284 13.89 -6.83 -16.58
C ASN A 284 13.06 -6.92 -15.30
N PHE A 285 11.74 -6.99 -15.44
CA PHE A 285 10.86 -7.40 -14.36
C PHE A 285 9.73 -8.28 -14.86
N TYR A 286 9.18 -9.07 -13.97
CA TYR A 286 7.94 -9.81 -14.20
C TYR A 286 7.18 -9.98 -12.91
N ASP A 287 5.88 -10.15 -13.01
CA ASP A 287 5.03 -10.62 -11.92
C ASP A 287 3.94 -11.57 -12.43
N VAL A 288 3.56 -12.49 -11.55
CA VAL A 288 2.48 -13.46 -11.76
C VAL A 288 1.58 -13.46 -10.53
N ASN A 289 0.30 -13.28 -10.75
CA ASN A 289 -0.75 -13.39 -9.75
C ASN A 289 -1.64 -14.58 -10.13
N SER A 290 -1.99 -15.42 -9.18
CA SER A 290 -2.95 -16.51 -9.40
C SER A 290 -3.83 -16.72 -8.19
N LYS A 291 -5.10 -16.97 -8.41
CA LYS A 291 -6.03 -17.35 -7.34
C LYS A 291 -6.98 -18.44 -7.81
N LEU A 292 -7.17 -19.41 -6.94
CA LEU A 292 -8.14 -20.48 -7.10
C LEU A 292 -9.21 -20.34 -6.04
N ASN A 293 -10.47 -20.56 -6.42
CA ASN A 293 -11.63 -20.50 -5.55
C ASN A 293 -12.43 -21.78 -5.68
N PHE A 294 -12.74 -22.41 -4.55
CA PHE A 294 -13.51 -23.66 -4.48
C PHE A 294 -14.67 -23.52 -3.48
N LYS A 295 -15.91 -23.58 -3.96
CA LYS A 295 -17.10 -23.73 -3.14
C LYS A 295 -17.29 -25.20 -2.84
N LEU A 296 -16.86 -25.66 -1.65
CA LEU A 296 -16.98 -27.06 -1.23
C LEU A 296 -18.40 -27.39 -0.79
N SER A 297 -19.04 -26.45 -0.08
CA SER A 297 -20.44 -26.56 0.39
C SER A 297 -21.08 -25.16 0.43
N GLU A 298 -22.33 -25.09 0.89
CA GLU A 298 -22.97 -23.77 1.16
C GLU A 298 -22.36 -23.04 2.37
N LYS A 299 -21.55 -23.73 3.17
CA LYS A 299 -20.90 -23.22 4.36
C LYS A 299 -19.39 -23.06 4.21
N ASP A 300 -18.79 -23.73 3.24
CA ASP A 300 -17.33 -23.84 3.13
C ASP A 300 -16.82 -23.37 1.78
N ARG A 301 -15.83 -22.48 1.83
CA ARG A 301 -15.08 -22.02 0.66
C ARG A 301 -13.59 -22.08 0.94
N LEU A 302 -12.84 -22.56 -0.02
CA LEU A 302 -11.38 -22.57 0.00
C LEU A 302 -10.85 -21.66 -1.08
N PHE A 303 -9.78 -20.95 -0.74
CA PHE A 303 -9.04 -20.11 -1.67
C PHE A 303 -7.56 -20.47 -1.58
N PHE A 304 -6.91 -20.48 -2.71
CA PHE A 304 -5.46 -20.52 -2.81
C PHE A 304 -5.01 -19.28 -3.58
N SER A 305 -4.18 -18.46 -2.98
CA SER A 305 -3.61 -17.25 -3.59
C SER A 305 -2.11 -17.41 -3.75
N PHE A 306 -1.60 -17.03 -4.91
CA PHE A 306 -0.18 -17.03 -5.24
C PHE A 306 0.19 -15.71 -5.87
N TYR A 307 1.31 -15.14 -5.44
CA TYR A 307 1.98 -14.00 -6.06
C TYR A 307 3.48 -14.26 -6.13
N MET A 308 4.08 -13.93 -7.25
CA MET A 308 5.52 -13.90 -7.44
C MET A 308 5.88 -12.75 -8.37
N GLY A 309 6.87 -11.95 -7.96
CA GLY A 309 7.40 -10.87 -8.78
C GLY A 309 8.88 -10.66 -8.51
N ASP A 310 9.66 -10.45 -9.56
CA ASP A 310 11.08 -10.17 -9.49
C ASP A 310 11.48 -9.04 -10.43
N ASP A 311 12.44 -8.27 -9.98
CA ASP A 311 13.21 -7.29 -10.73
C ASP A 311 14.65 -7.74 -10.87
N ILE A 312 15.26 -7.53 -12.02
CA ILE A 312 16.65 -7.85 -12.32
C ILE A 312 17.27 -6.66 -13.05
N ILE A 313 18.28 -6.05 -12.45
CA ILE A 313 19.09 -5.00 -13.07
C ILE A 313 20.52 -5.50 -13.26
N GLY A 314 21.07 -5.27 -14.42
CA GLY A 314 22.45 -5.65 -14.75
C GLY A 314 23.23 -4.44 -15.29
N LEU A 315 24.40 -4.24 -14.75
CA LEU A 315 25.42 -3.31 -15.21
C LEU A 315 26.65 -4.12 -15.60
N GLY A 316 27.14 -3.94 -16.79
CA GLY A 316 28.33 -4.67 -17.22
C GLY A 316 29.12 -3.88 -18.24
N ASN A 317 30.45 -3.95 -18.11
CA ASN A 317 31.37 -3.46 -19.08
C ASN A 317 32.39 -4.58 -19.40
N ASN A 318 32.43 -4.97 -20.65
CA ASN A 318 33.36 -5.98 -21.13
C ASN A 318 34.29 -5.33 -22.16
N THR A 319 35.59 -5.34 -21.85
CA THR A 319 36.65 -5.03 -22.82
C THR A 319 37.34 -6.32 -23.20
N SER A 320 38.34 -6.27 -24.11
CA SER A 320 39.12 -7.44 -24.51
C SER A 320 39.77 -8.17 -23.32
N ASN A 321 40.19 -7.42 -22.28
CA ASN A 321 40.99 -7.92 -21.19
C ASN A 321 40.33 -7.79 -19.80
N THR A 322 39.17 -7.14 -19.73
CA THR A 322 38.48 -6.90 -18.45
C THR A 322 37.00 -7.23 -18.60
N LYS A 323 36.50 -8.05 -17.69
CA LYS A 323 35.07 -8.33 -17.57
C LYS A 323 34.57 -7.83 -16.22
N GLN A 324 33.66 -6.88 -16.23
CA GLN A 324 32.97 -6.41 -15.04
C GLN A 324 31.47 -6.62 -15.19
N LYS A 325 30.88 -7.24 -14.19
CA LYS A 325 29.42 -7.49 -14.16
C LYS A 325 28.91 -7.24 -12.76
N ASN A 326 27.87 -6.44 -12.65
CA ASN A 326 27.14 -6.23 -11.41
C ASN A 326 25.66 -6.47 -11.69
N ASN A 327 25.04 -7.43 -11.00
CA ASN A 327 23.64 -7.77 -11.14
C ASN A 327 22.95 -7.67 -9.77
N ALA A 328 21.92 -6.84 -9.67
CA ALA A 328 21.04 -6.83 -8.52
C ALA A 328 19.67 -7.39 -8.92
N SER A 329 19.05 -8.12 -8.00
CA SER A 329 17.68 -8.61 -8.15
C SER A 329 16.94 -8.52 -6.83
N TRP A 330 15.62 -8.28 -6.90
CA TRP A 330 14.76 -8.23 -5.73
C TRP A 330 13.34 -8.64 -6.09
N GLY A 331 12.61 -9.12 -5.11
CA GLY A 331 11.23 -9.54 -5.35
C GLY A 331 10.55 -10.16 -4.15
N ASN A 332 9.26 -10.43 -4.33
CA ASN A 332 8.42 -11.10 -3.34
C ASN A 332 7.86 -12.40 -3.93
N THR A 333 7.70 -13.39 -3.05
CA THR A 333 6.89 -14.57 -3.29
C THR A 333 5.88 -14.69 -2.16
N LEU A 334 4.60 -14.92 -2.49
CA LEU A 334 3.52 -15.10 -1.52
C LEU A 334 2.70 -16.32 -1.90
N ILE A 335 2.44 -17.17 -0.91
CA ILE A 335 1.52 -18.30 -1.00
C ILE A 335 0.54 -18.16 0.17
N ALA A 336 -0.76 -18.27 -0.11
CA ALA A 336 -1.78 -18.26 0.93
C ALA A 336 -2.85 -19.30 0.67
N PHE A 337 -3.19 -20.02 1.72
CA PHE A 337 -4.35 -20.89 1.77
C PHE A 337 -5.36 -20.30 2.74
N ARG A 338 -6.61 -20.17 2.30
CA ARG A 338 -7.68 -19.56 3.09
C ARG A 338 -8.89 -20.48 3.11
N TRP A 339 -9.48 -20.64 4.30
CA TRP A 339 -10.74 -21.35 4.50
C TRP A 339 -11.75 -20.44 5.20
N ASN A 340 -12.86 -20.20 4.50
CA ASN A 340 -14.03 -19.52 5.05
C ASN A 340 -15.06 -20.54 5.49
N HIS A 341 -15.59 -20.40 6.71
CA HIS A 341 -16.62 -21.28 7.25
C HIS A 341 -17.79 -20.50 7.88
N VAL A 342 -19.01 -20.90 7.51
CA VAL A 342 -20.27 -20.38 8.08
C VAL A 342 -20.81 -21.39 9.08
N TYR A 343 -20.61 -21.17 10.38
CA TYR A 343 -21.13 -22.05 11.42
C TYR A 343 -22.65 -22.02 11.49
N ASN A 344 -23.21 -20.82 11.47
CA ASN A 344 -24.65 -20.56 11.49
C ASN A 344 -24.95 -19.16 10.91
N SER A 345 -26.22 -18.73 10.98
CA SER A 345 -26.66 -17.44 10.43
C SER A 345 -25.97 -16.20 11.05
N LYS A 346 -25.21 -16.36 12.12
CA LYS A 346 -24.56 -15.24 12.86
C LYS A 346 -23.05 -15.38 13.00
N LEU A 347 -22.49 -16.57 12.92
CA LEU A 347 -21.08 -16.82 13.16
C LEU A 347 -20.39 -17.27 11.88
N PHE A 348 -19.38 -16.51 11.48
CA PHE A 348 -18.50 -16.73 10.36
C PHE A 348 -17.05 -16.74 10.80
N SER A 349 -16.21 -17.57 10.20
CA SER A 349 -14.76 -17.55 10.41
C SER A 349 -13.98 -17.54 9.10
N ASN A 350 -12.76 -17.02 9.21
CA ASN A 350 -11.74 -17.03 8.18
C ASN A 350 -10.43 -17.53 8.77
N LEU A 351 -9.91 -18.64 8.28
CA LEU A 351 -8.57 -19.16 8.59
C LEU A 351 -7.66 -18.89 7.40
N THR A 352 -6.49 -18.29 7.66
CA THR A 352 -5.46 -18.03 6.65
C THR A 352 -4.13 -18.65 7.12
N LEU A 353 -3.54 -19.49 6.27
CA LEU A 353 -2.17 -19.96 6.36
C LEU A 353 -1.39 -19.30 5.24
N SER A 354 -0.22 -18.75 5.53
CA SER A 354 0.54 -18.00 4.53
C SER A 354 2.04 -18.20 4.69
N ASP A 355 2.73 -18.10 3.57
CA ASP A 355 4.17 -17.96 3.47
C ASP A 355 4.48 -16.77 2.56
N THR A 356 5.28 -15.83 3.02
CA THR A 356 5.74 -14.70 2.23
C THR A 356 7.24 -14.53 2.37
N TYR A 357 7.92 -14.39 1.25
CA TYR A 357 9.36 -14.25 1.17
C TYR A 357 9.73 -13.03 0.33
N TYR A 358 10.40 -12.07 0.94
CA TYR A 358 11.07 -10.96 0.27
C TYR A 358 12.58 -11.20 0.27
N ARG A 359 13.23 -10.94 -0.88
CA ARG A 359 14.67 -11.03 -1.04
C ARG A 359 15.23 -9.88 -1.87
N TYR A 360 16.43 -9.46 -1.53
CA TYR A 360 17.32 -8.67 -2.36
C TYR A 360 18.65 -9.42 -2.50
N LYS A 361 19.14 -9.53 -3.73
CA LYS A 361 20.41 -10.18 -4.05
C LYS A 361 21.25 -9.26 -4.92
N ASN A 362 22.53 -9.10 -4.58
CA ASN A 362 23.52 -8.39 -5.39
C ASN A 362 24.70 -9.30 -5.66
N ASN A 363 25.09 -9.47 -6.94
CA ASN A 363 26.25 -10.24 -7.35
C ASN A 363 27.19 -9.32 -8.14
N PHE A 364 28.42 -9.27 -7.71
CA PHE A 364 29.52 -8.55 -8.38
C PHE A 364 30.55 -9.54 -8.85
N GLU A 365 30.99 -9.45 -10.11
CA GLU A 365 32.07 -10.21 -10.71
C GLU A 365 33.03 -9.25 -11.41
N TYR A 366 34.30 -9.41 -11.16
CA TYR A 366 35.35 -8.66 -11.81
C TYR A 366 36.51 -9.60 -12.19
N LYS A 367 36.86 -9.65 -13.48
CA LYS A 367 37.95 -10.47 -14.00
C LYS A 367 38.87 -9.62 -14.89
N ILE A 368 40.17 -9.73 -14.66
CA ILE A 368 41.19 -9.23 -15.55
C ILE A 368 41.98 -10.45 -16.04
N ASP A 369 42.16 -10.52 -17.35
CA ASP A 369 43.02 -11.51 -18.01
C ASP A 369 43.83 -10.75 -19.07
N GLN A 370 45.03 -10.31 -18.64
CA GLN A 370 45.92 -9.53 -19.49
C GLN A 370 47.35 -10.00 -19.29
N ASP A 371 47.93 -10.66 -20.30
CA ASP A 371 49.31 -11.18 -20.35
C ASP A 371 49.65 -12.03 -19.12
N SER A 372 50.49 -11.47 -18.24
CA SER A 372 50.91 -12.13 -16.99
C SER A 372 50.05 -11.81 -15.78
N ILE A 373 49.01 -10.99 -15.92
CA ILE A 373 48.16 -10.55 -14.83
C ILE A 373 46.79 -11.22 -14.95
N GLN A 374 46.52 -12.13 -14.04
CA GLN A 374 45.20 -12.69 -13.84
C GLN A 374 44.67 -12.26 -12.47
N LYS A 375 43.49 -11.69 -12.45
CA LYS A 375 42.78 -11.31 -11.23
C LYS A 375 41.30 -11.63 -11.37
N GLU A 376 40.77 -12.34 -10.39
CA GLU A 376 39.35 -12.61 -10.25
C GLU A 376 38.88 -12.14 -8.88
N MET A 377 37.77 -11.44 -8.87
CA MET A 377 37.08 -11.01 -7.66
C MET A 377 35.58 -11.20 -7.85
N SER A 378 34.91 -11.82 -6.89
CA SER A 378 33.46 -11.91 -6.88
C SER A 378 32.93 -11.71 -5.48
N SER A 379 31.75 -11.07 -5.40
CA SER A 379 30.98 -10.99 -4.17
C SER A 379 29.52 -11.26 -4.44
N SER A 380 28.85 -11.88 -3.48
CA SER A 380 27.42 -12.08 -3.50
C SER A 380 26.84 -11.68 -2.14
N LEU A 381 25.82 -10.85 -2.15
CA LEU A 381 25.06 -10.44 -0.98
C LEU A 381 23.61 -10.87 -1.16
N LEU A 382 23.06 -11.57 -0.18
CA LEU A 382 21.63 -11.87 -0.08
C LEU A 382 21.10 -11.32 1.25
N THR A 383 20.05 -10.52 1.19
CA THR A 383 19.29 -10.09 2.35
C THR A 383 17.79 -10.31 2.12
N GLY A 384 17.04 -10.55 3.18
CA GLY A 384 15.62 -10.83 3.05
C GLY A 384 14.89 -11.12 4.36
N ILE A 385 13.61 -11.41 4.20
CA ILE A 385 12.73 -11.84 5.29
C ILE A 385 11.74 -12.86 4.73
N ASN A 386 11.54 -13.95 5.48
CA ASN A 386 10.52 -14.95 5.20
C ASN A 386 9.60 -15.09 6.41
N ASP A 387 8.30 -14.98 6.19
CA ASP A 387 7.26 -15.03 7.21
C ASP A 387 6.32 -16.21 6.99
N LEU A 388 6.22 -17.08 7.99
CA LEU A 388 5.19 -18.11 8.07
C LEU A 388 4.07 -17.61 8.97
N GLY A 389 2.87 -17.43 8.40
CA GLY A 389 1.73 -16.83 9.08
C GLY A 389 0.56 -17.80 9.28
N LEU A 390 -0.04 -17.72 10.46
CA LEU A 390 -1.32 -18.36 10.82
C LEU A 390 -2.24 -17.29 11.41
N LYS A 391 -3.38 -17.04 10.76
CA LYS A 391 -4.37 -16.06 11.20
C LYS A 391 -5.77 -16.69 11.21
N MET A 392 -6.51 -16.46 12.29
CA MET A 392 -7.89 -16.91 12.41
C MET A 392 -8.77 -15.78 12.93
N ASP A 393 -9.74 -15.39 12.14
CA ASP A 393 -10.69 -14.31 12.40
C ASP A 393 -12.09 -14.88 12.55
N PHE A 394 -12.81 -14.43 13.58
CA PHE A 394 -14.22 -14.74 13.79
C PHE A 394 -15.04 -13.46 13.72
N THR A 395 -16.17 -13.53 13.04
CA THR A 395 -17.19 -12.46 13.01
C THR A 395 -18.49 -13.01 13.56
N TYR A 396 -18.92 -12.49 14.70
CA TYR A 396 -20.18 -12.84 15.35
C TYR A 396 -21.17 -11.68 15.25
N LEU A 397 -22.14 -11.81 14.35
CA LEU A 397 -23.16 -10.82 14.05
C LEU A 397 -24.36 -11.02 15.00
N LEU A 398 -24.27 -10.44 16.21
CA LEU A 398 -25.29 -10.59 17.24
C LEU A 398 -26.68 -10.17 16.75
N ASN A 399 -26.71 -9.00 16.09
CA ASN A 399 -27.89 -8.44 15.42
C ASN A 399 -27.45 -7.32 14.48
N SER A 400 -28.38 -6.64 13.80
CA SER A 400 -28.09 -5.54 12.87
C SER A 400 -27.38 -4.32 13.50
N LYS A 401 -27.35 -4.22 14.83
CA LYS A 401 -26.79 -3.08 15.58
C LYS A 401 -25.50 -3.42 16.30
N ASN A 402 -25.20 -4.72 16.53
CA ASN A 402 -24.10 -5.15 17.37
C ASN A 402 -23.34 -6.30 16.71
N ASN A 403 -22.05 -6.07 16.45
CA ASN A 403 -21.14 -7.04 15.88
C ASN A 403 -19.95 -7.24 16.82
N PHE A 404 -19.52 -8.47 16.97
CA PHE A 404 -18.32 -8.82 17.72
C PHE A 404 -17.34 -9.54 16.79
N ARG A 405 -16.11 -9.04 16.69
CA ARG A 405 -15.03 -9.68 15.94
C ARG A 405 -13.91 -10.01 16.91
N PHE A 406 -13.33 -11.19 16.75
CA PHE A 406 -12.19 -11.61 17.57
C PHE A 406 -11.36 -12.62 16.80
N GLY A 407 -10.13 -12.78 17.22
CA GLY A 407 -9.24 -13.70 16.53
C GLY A 407 -7.84 -13.69 17.08
N PHE A 408 -6.98 -14.45 16.42
CA PHE A 408 -5.57 -14.48 16.72
C PHE A 408 -4.73 -14.47 15.44
N ASN A 409 -3.50 -14.01 15.58
CA ASN A 409 -2.49 -13.99 14.53
C ASN A 409 -1.16 -14.47 15.12
N SER A 410 -0.45 -15.33 14.39
CA SER A 410 0.89 -15.79 14.72
C SER A 410 1.75 -15.74 13.49
N ILE A 411 2.92 -15.11 13.58
CA ILE A 411 3.88 -15.00 12.49
C ILE A 411 5.25 -15.42 13.00
N LEU A 412 5.84 -16.40 12.35
CA LEU A 412 7.24 -16.75 12.53
C LEU A 412 8.07 -16.03 11.47
N HIS A 413 8.80 -15.02 11.89
CA HIS A 413 9.73 -14.26 11.06
C HIS A 413 11.08 -14.95 10.99
N ASN A 414 11.61 -15.15 9.78
CA ASN A 414 12.98 -15.59 9.54
C ASN A 414 13.70 -14.45 8.81
N PHE A 415 14.55 -13.75 9.53
CA PHE A 415 15.37 -12.67 8.98
C PHE A 415 16.66 -13.22 8.40
N ILE A 416 17.06 -12.69 7.25
CA ILE A 416 18.34 -12.91 6.60
C ILE A 416 18.99 -11.52 6.43
N PRO A 417 19.55 -10.95 7.51
CA PRO A 417 20.14 -9.61 7.45
C PRO A 417 21.32 -9.55 6.51
N ASN A 418 22.15 -10.59 6.52
CA ASN A 418 23.36 -10.69 5.71
C ASN A 418 23.71 -12.15 5.44
N ASP A 419 23.74 -12.53 4.16
CA ASP A 419 24.34 -13.77 3.65
C ASP A 419 25.30 -13.35 2.54
N GLU A 420 26.59 -13.21 2.89
CA GLU A 420 27.61 -12.62 2.02
C GLU A 420 28.72 -13.62 1.74
N THR A 421 29.15 -13.67 0.48
CA THR A 421 30.35 -14.37 0.07
C THR A 421 31.27 -13.41 -0.65
N PHE A 422 32.54 -13.49 -0.36
CA PHE A 422 33.59 -12.73 -1.04
C PHE A 422 34.72 -13.66 -1.44
N TYR A 423 35.07 -13.64 -2.72
CA TYR A 423 36.18 -14.41 -3.29
C TYR A 423 37.13 -13.49 -4.06
N GLN A 424 38.40 -13.64 -3.83
CA GLN A 424 39.45 -12.97 -4.58
C GLN A 424 40.64 -13.94 -4.84
N SER A 425 41.13 -13.97 -6.07
CA SER A 425 42.33 -14.67 -6.44
C SER A 425 43.10 -13.94 -7.55
N GLY A 426 44.36 -14.22 -7.74
CA GLY A 426 45.10 -13.65 -8.85
C GLY A 426 46.61 -13.88 -8.77
N THR A 427 47.32 -13.47 -9.83
CA THR A 427 48.76 -13.49 -9.90
C THR A 427 49.36 -12.60 -8.82
N ASN A 428 50.21 -13.14 -7.94
CA ASN A 428 50.84 -12.45 -6.81
C ASN A 428 49.83 -11.90 -5.75
N ILE A 429 48.61 -12.44 -5.69
CA ILE A 429 47.59 -12.09 -4.70
C ILE A 429 47.22 -13.38 -3.96
N SER A 430 47.21 -13.34 -2.63
CA SER A 430 46.70 -14.45 -1.82
C SER A 430 45.22 -14.69 -2.11
N THR A 431 44.84 -15.95 -2.27
CA THR A 431 43.42 -16.30 -2.39
C THR A 431 42.69 -15.99 -1.10
N ILE A 432 41.62 -15.25 -1.18
CA ILE A 432 40.70 -14.92 -0.09
C ILE A 432 39.35 -15.53 -0.44
N ASP A 433 38.82 -16.33 0.46
CA ASP A 433 37.47 -16.92 0.36
C ASP A 433 36.79 -16.77 1.71
N LEU A 434 35.83 -15.85 1.77
CA LEU A 434 35.10 -15.51 2.98
C LEU A 434 33.62 -15.76 2.75
N SER A 435 32.95 -16.38 3.71
CA SER A 435 31.52 -16.50 3.75
C SER A 435 30.98 -16.09 5.12
N TYR A 436 29.98 -15.28 5.12
CA TYR A 436 29.30 -14.82 6.30
C TYR A 436 27.81 -15.09 6.16
N ASN A 437 27.16 -15.65 7.19
CA ASN A 437 25.74 -15.93 7.19
C ASN A 437 25.15 -15.56 8.54
N SER A 438 24.32 -14.55 8.55
CA SER A 438 23.56 -14.11 9.74
C SER A 438 22.09 -14.42 9.55
N LYS A 439 21.49 -15.15 10.48
CA LYS A 439 20.05 -15.45 10.51
C LYS A 439 19.51 -15.22 11.89
N SER A 440 18.31 -14.68 11.97
CA SER A 440 17.58 -14.44 13.21
C SER A 440 16.13 -14.86 13.05
N GLN A 441 15.56 -15.44 14.09
CA GLN A 441 14.15 -15.84 14.11
C GLN A 441 13.42 -15.12 15.22
N ALA A 442 12.18 -14.70 14.90
CA ALA A 442 11.30 -14.10 15.89
C ALA A 442 9.87 -14.61 15.74
N LEU A 443 9.20 -14.75 16.86
CA LEU A 443 7.80 -15.16 16.90
C LEU A 443 6.92 -14.00 17.37
N GLU A 444 6.09 -13.48 16.47
CA GLU A 444 5.07 -12.48 16.76
C GLU A 444 3.72 -13.17 16.95
N ASN A 445 3.07 -12.99 18.12
CA ASN A 445 1.71 -13.47 18.37
C ASN A 445 0.82 -12.31 18.77
N ALA A 446 -0.46 -12.39 18.42
CA ALA A 446 -1.44 -11.45 18.88
C ALA A 446 -2.83 -12.07 19.00
N VAL A 447 -3.57 -11.65 20.01
CA VAL A 447 -5.00 -11.89 20.15
C VAL A 447 -5.72 -10.55 20.13
N TYR A 448 -6.90 -10.50 19.54
CA TYR A 448 -7.67 -9.27 19.47
C TYR A 448 -9.17 -9.53 19.65
N ALA A 449 -9.86 -8.48 20.07
CA ALA A 449 -11.32 -8.42 20.13
C ALA A 449 -11.80 -7.01 19.76
N GLU A 450 -12.91 -6.94 19.02
CA GLU A 450 -13.56 -5.70 18.57
C GLU A 450 -15.08 -5.82 18.82
N TYR A 451 -15.68 -4.76 19.32
CA TYR A 451 -17.12 -4.64 19.47
C TYR A 451 -17.62 -3.41 18.73
N GLU A 452 -18.44 -3.62 17.71
CA GLU A 452 -19.11 -2.57 16.95
C GLU A 452 -20.55 -2.44 17.42
N LEU A 453 -20.95 -1.20 17.75
CA LEU A 453 -22.30 -0.88 18.13
C LEU A 453 -22.89 0.24 17.26
N LYS A 454 -24.20 0.15 16.96
CA LYS A 454 -24.97 1.18 16.26
C LYS A 454 -26.20 1.49 17.11
N TYR A 455 -26.24 2.65 17.77
CA TYR A 455 -27.29 3.04 18.69
C TYR A 455 -27.81 4.44 18.40
N GLY A 456 -28.83 4.54 17.54
CA GLY A 456 -29.44 5.81 17.18
C GLY A 456 -28.44 6.76 16.50
N PHE A 457 -28.16 7.87 17.16
CA PHE A 457 -27.21 8.88 16.67
C PHE A 457 -25.74 8.53 16.96
N LEU A 458 -25.47 7.49 17.74
CA LEU A 458 -24.11 7.06 18.14
C LEU A 458 -23.77 5.72 17.52
N ASN A 459 -22.74 5.69 16.70
CA ASN A 459 -22.06 4.47 16.28
C ASN A 459 -20.68 4.42 16.92
N GLY A 460 -20.20 3.23 17.28
CA GLY A 460 -18.88 3.05 17.88
C GLY A 460 -18.24 1.74 17.47
N ASN A 461 -16.92 1.72 17.49
CA ASN A 461 -16.11 0.51 17.40
C ASN A 461 -15.03 0.57 18.49
N PHE A 462 -15.05 -0.38 19.41
CA PHE A 462 -14.11 -0.48 20.52
C PHE A 462 -13.36 -1.79 20.40
N GLY A 463 -12.05 -1.72 20.40
CA GLY A 463 -11.20 -2.89 20.23
C GLY A 463 -9.97 -2.85 21.11
N ALA A 464 -9.41 -4.01 21.32
CA ALA A 464 -8.12 -4.19 21.97
C ALA A 464 -7.36 -5.32 21.27
N ARG A 465 -6.06 -5.14 21.15
CA ARG A 465 -5.11 -6.14 20.69
C ARG A 465 -4.05 -6.32 21.75
N TYR A 466 -3.69 -7.55 22.04
CA TYR A 466 -2.55 -7.89 22.88
C TYR A 466 -1.53 -8.62 22.01
N SER A 467 -0.38 -8.00 21.84
CA SER A 467 0.70 -8.48 20.98
C SER A 467 1.90 -8.90 21.81
N THR A 468 2.52 -10.02 21.47
CA THR A 468 3.77 -10.50 22.05
C THR A 468 4.79 -10.73 20.95
N TYR A 469 6.06 -10.52 21.28
CA TYR A 469 7.17 -10.72 20.36
C TYR A 469 8.34 -11.36 21.11
N LEU A 470 8.77 -12.50 20.64
CA LEU A 470 9.88 -13.27 21.18
C LEU A 470 10.99 -13.35 20.12
N ILE A 471 12.18 -12.89 20.48
CA ILE A 471 13.39 -13.02 19.68
C ILE A 471 14.55 -13.35 20.61
N ASP A 472 15.33 -14.37 20.27
CA ASP A 472 16.38 -14.90 21.14
C ASP A 472 15.84 -15.13 22.58
N ASN A 473 16.42 -14.45 23.56
CA ASN A 473 15.96 -14.52 24.97
C ASN A 473 15.15 -13.30 25.41
N LYS A 474 14.77 -12.43 24.44
CA LYS A 474 14.01 -11.20 24.75
C LYS A 474 12.53 -11.37 24.46
N PHE A 475 11.70 -11.06 25.44
CA PHE A 475 10.24 -11.11 25.33
C PHE A 475 9.65 -9.71 25.50
N TYR A 476 8.87 -9.27 24.52
CA TYR A 476 8.11 -8.02 24.51
C TYR A 476 6.61 -8.31 24.54
N GLN A 477 5.85 -7.46 25.21
CA GLN A 477 4.40 -7.56 25.30
C GLN A 477 3.77 -6.17 25.29
N TYR A 478 2.68 -6.02 24.53
CA TYR A 478 2.01 -4.74 24.35
C TYR A 478 0.51 -4.87 24.36
N PHE A 479 -0.16 -3.94 25.05
CA PHE A 479 -1.61 -3.77 25.02
C PHE A 479 -1.94 -2.57 24.14
N GLU A 480 -2.75 -2.78 23.12
CA GLU A 480 -3.07 -1.84 22.05
C GLU A 480 -4.58 -1.53 22.01
N PRO A 481 -5.06 -0.61 22.86
CA PRO A 481 -6.47 -0.20 22.84
C PRO A 481 -6.77 0.66 21.63
N ARG A 482 -7.99 0.55 21.11
CA ARG A 482 -8.49 1.26 19.93
C ARG A 482 -9.95 1.62 20.11
N ALA A 483 -10.33 2.82 19.68
CA ALA A 483 -11.70 3.29 19.74
C ALA A 483 -12.03 4.17 18.55
N ILE A 484 -13.22 3.99 18.01
CA ILE A 484 -13.82 4.88 17.03
C ILE A 484 -15.19 5.26 17.54
N LEU A 485 -15.51 6.53 17.49
CA LEU A 485 -16.83 7.09 17.77
C LEU A 485 -17.32 7.85 16.54
N ASN A 486 -18.57 7.67 16.18
CA ASN A 486 -19.24 8.39 15.10
C ASN A 486 -20.58 8.92 15.60
N LEU A 487 -20.70 10.24 15.68
CA LEU A 487 -21.91 10.96 16.09
C LEU A 487 -22.65 11.41 14.82
N ILE A 488 -23.77 10.81 14.55
CA ILE A 488 -24.62 11.09 13.39
C ILE A 488 -25.67 12.14 13.78
N PHE A 489 -25.47 13.38 13.33
CA PHE A 489 -26.40 14.49 13.62
C PHE A 489 -27.60 14.48 12.67
N THR A 490 -27.34 14.18 11.40
CA THR A 490 -28.36 14.04 10.36
C THR A 490 -27.98 12.89 9.43
N GLU A 491 -28.88 12.47 8.54
CA GLU A 491 -28.59 11.47 7.51
C GLU A 491 -27.44 11.87 6.56
N THR A 492 -27.07 13.14 6.55
CA THR A 492 -26.05 13.70 5.66
C THR A 492 -24.85 14.30 6.37
N PHE A 493 -24.82 14.29 7.71
CA PHE A 493 -23.74 14.92 8.47
C PHE A 493 -23.40 14.15 9.75
N SER A 494 -22.12 13.89 9.97
CA SER A 494 -21.59 13.28 11.20
C SER A 494 -20.27 13.88 11.63
N ALA A 495 -19.96 13.75 12.91
CA ALA A 495 -18.64 13.99 13.48
C ALA A 495 -18.05 12.68 14.00
N LYS A 496 -16.75 12.51 13.82
CA LYS A 496 -16.03 11.29 14.15
C LYS A 496 -14.82 11.57 15.00
N ALA A 497 -14.48 10.61 15.86
CA ALA A 497 -13.24 10.64 16.61
C ALA A 497 -12.64 9.24 16.67
N SER A 498 -11.33 9.14 16.69
CA SER A 498 -10.64 7.86 16.87
C SER A 498 -9.39 8.00 17.73
N TYR A 499 -9.09 6.93 18.42
CA TYR A 499 -7.85 6.69 19.13
C TYR A 499 -7.30 5.31 18.75
N SER A 500 -6.00 5.22 18.51
CA SER A 500 -5.33 3.95 18.28
C SER A 500 -3.92 3.95 18.84
N LYS A 501 -3.55 2.85 19.49
CA LYS A 501 -2.18 2.53 19.87
C LYS A 501 -1.70 1.36 19.04
N SER A 502 -0.45 1.40 18.56
CA SER A 502 0.14 0.37 17.70
C SER A 502 1.62 0.19 18.00
N ASN A 503 2.13 -1.03 17.76
CA ASN A 503 3.53 -1.37 17.92
C ASN A 503 4.05 -2.02 16.63
N GLN A 504 5.36 -1.89 16.41
CA GLN A 504 6.05 -2.44 15.23
C GLN A 504 7.35 -3.11 15.67
N PHE A 505 7.55 -4.36 15.22
CA PHE A 505 8.67 -5.21 15.59
C PHE A 505 9.71 -5.38 14.47
N VAL A 506 9.36 -5.02 13.26
CA VAL A 506 10.19 -5.16 12.06
C VAL A 506 10.46 -3.79 11.48
N HIS A 507 11.73 -3.44 11.28
CA HIS A 507 12.21 -2.13 10.84
C HIS A 507 12.85 -2.19 9.47
N LEU A 508 12.73 -1.13 8.67
CA LEU A 508 13.48 -0.95 7.44
C LEU A 508 14.62 0.06 7.70
N LEU A 509 15.85 -0.40 7.61
CA LEU A 509 17.01 0.48 7.63
C LEU A 509 17.25 1.01 6.21
N SER A 510 16.93 2.27 5.98
CA SER A 510 17.07 2.94 4.69
C SER A 510 18.07 4.06 4.78
N TYR A 511 19.26 3.87 4.16
CA TYR A 511 20.30 4.89 4.12
C TYR A 511 19.85 6.16 3.36
N SER A 512 19.20 5.96 2.24
CA SER A 512 18.67 7.08 1.44
C SER A 512 17.38 7.67 2.01
N GLY A 513 16.78 7.01 3.02
CA GLY A 513 15.43 7.31 3.50
C GLY A 513 14.34 7.04 2.47
N SER A 514 14.67 6.59 1.25
CA SER A 514 13.70 6.50 0.15
C SER A 514 13.04 5.13 -0.01
N GLY A 515 13.36 4.16 0.86
CA GLY A 515 12.83 2.80 0.76
C GLY A 515 13.25 2.15 -0.56
N MET A 516 14.55 1.94 -0.73
CA MET A 516 15.11 1.26 -1.89
C MET A 516 15.03 -0.26 -1.71
N PRO A 517 15.06 -1.06 -2.79
CA PRO A 517 15.09 -2.52 -2.66
C PRO A 517 16.32 -3.04 -1.92
N SER A 518 17.42 -2.29 -1.92
CA SER A 518 18.65 -2.58 -1.19
C SER A 518 18.61 -2.24 0.30
N ASP A 519 17.51 -1.70 0.81
CA ASP A 519 17.34 -1.41 2.23
C ASP A 519 17.09 -2.71 3.02
N TYR A 520 17.48 -2.73 4.28
CA TYR A 520 17.54 -3.94 5.09
C TYR A 520 16.36 -4.04 6.05
N TRP A 521 15.69 -5.19 6.03
CA TRP A 521 14.64 -5.52 7.00
C TRP A 521 15.25 -6.15 8.25
N MET A 522 15.19 -5.45 9.37
CA MET A 522 15.81 -5.82 10.63
C MET A 522 14.77 -6.04 11.73
N PRO A 523 14.98 -7.01 12.65
CA PRO A 523 14.10 -7.22 13.79
C PRO A 523 14.33 -6.21 14.90
N SER A 524 13.33 -5.93 15.72
CA SER A 524 13.59 -5.52 17.11
C SER A 524 14.33 -6.63 17.83
N ASN A 525 15.25 -6.29 18.74
CA ASN A 525 16.03 -7.24 19.51
C ASN A 525 16.27 -6.74 20.94
N ALA A 526 17.26 -7.27 21.67
CA ALA A 526 17.53 -6.84 23.05
C ALA A 526 17.96 -5.36 23.15
N ASN A 527 18.63 -4.85 22.13
CA ASN A 527 19.20 -3.50 22.08
C ASN A 527 18.23 -2.50 21.41
N VAL A 528 17.50 -2.93 20.39
CA VAL A 528 16.56 -2.11 19.61
C VAL A 528 15.13 -2.46 19.98
N ALA A 529 14.54 -1.64 20.85
CA ALA A 529 13.16 -1.83 21.30
C ALA A 529 12.15 -1.64 20.17
N PRO A 530 11.00 -2.34 20.19
CA PRO A 530 9.90 -2.12 19.25
C PRO A 530 9.44 -0.66 19.23
N GLN A 531 9.20 -0.15 18.02
CA GLN A 531 8.64 1.18 17.83
C GLN A 531 7.17 1.19 18.24
N ASN A 532 6.68 2.31 18.77
CA ASN A 532 5.28 2.50 19.08
C ASN A 532 4.72 3.83 18.62
N SER A 533 3.40 3.83 18.40
CA SER A 533 2.65 4.98 17.94
C SER A 533 1.35 5.10 18.72
N GLU A 534 1.01 6.33 19.12
CA GLU A 534 -0.31 6.72 19.59
C GLU A 534 -0.88 7.77 18.65
N GLN A 535 -2.06 7.51 18.09
CA GLN A 535 -2.72 8.41 17.15
C GLN A 535 -4.12 8.78 17.61
N TYR A 536 -4.40 10.07 17.57
CA TYR A 536 -5.73 10.67 17.76
C TYR A 536 -6.18 11.29 16.46
N SER A 537 -7.44 11.10 16.10
CA SER A 537 -8.02 11.77 14.92
C SER A 537 -9.43 12.22 15.22
N VAL A 538 -9.79 13.40 14.72
CA VAL A 538 -11.17 13.92 14.72
C VAL A 538 -11.53 14.33 13.31
N GLY A 539 -12.79 14.15 12.92
CA GLY A 539 -13.22 14.43 11.57
C GLY A 539 -14.70 14.77 11.47
N LEU A 540 -15.05 15.44 10.38
CA LEU A 540 -16.41 15.74 9.95
C LEU A 540 -16.64 15.05 8.62
N ALA A 541 -17.81 14.45 8.45
CA ALA A 541 -18.23 13.81 7.21
C ALA A 541 -19.58 14.35 6.77
N LYS A 542 -19.70 14.73 5.50
CA LYS A 542 -20.93 15.26 4.91
C LYS A 542 -21.16 14.69 3.53
N THR A 543 -22.42 14.34 3.24
CA THR A 543 -22.89 14.02 1.90
C THR A 543 -23.87 15.07 1.44
N PHE A 544 -23.88 15.39 0.15
CA PHE A 544 -24.82 16.31 -0.45
C PHE A 544 -25.19 15.90 -1.88
N ASN A 545 -26.21 16.54 -2.43
CA ASN A 545 -26.80 16.19 -3.71
C ASN A 545 -27.13 14.68 -3.82
N HIS A 546 -27.94 14.17 -2.86
CA HIS A 546 -28.39 12.77 -2.80
C HIS A 546 -27.23 11.74 -2.77
N GLY A 547 -26.10 12.09 -2.15
CA GLY A 547 -24.93 11.22 -2.06
C GLY A 547 -24.01 11.23 -3.29
N MET A 548 -24.25 12.17 -4.24
CA MET A 548 -23.35 12.38 -5.38
C MET A 548 -21.98 12.86 -4.93
N PHE A 549 -21.93 13.70 -3.89
CA PHE A 549 -20.70 14.23 -3.31
C PHE A 549 -20.50 13.75 -1.88
N GLU A 550 -19.28 13.38 -1.57
CA GLU A 550 -18.81 13.09 -0.21
C GLU A 550 -17.68 14.05 0.16
N LEU A 551 -17.81 14.68 1.33
CA LEU A 551 -16.81 15.59 1.89
C LEU A 551 -16.37 15.05 3.25
N SER A 552 -15.07 14.90 3.44
CA SER A 552 -14.46 14.70 4.76
C SER A 552 -13.44 15.78 5.07
N LEU A 553 -13.43 16.23 6.32
CA LEU A 553 -12.42 17.09 6.90
C LEU A 553 -11.91 16.38 8.14
N GLU A 554 -10.62 16.07 8.19
CA GLU A 554 -10.01 15.34 9.30
C GLU A 554 -8.78 16.08 9.84
N SER A 555 -8.60 16.05 11.15
CA SER A 555 -7.37 16.47 11.82
C SER A 555 -6.80 15.28 12.59
N TYR A 556 -5.48 15.15 12.61
CA TYR A 556 -4.80 14.08 13.33
C TYR A 556 -3.59 14.58 14.09
N PHE A 557 -3.28 13.86 15.17
CA PHE A 557 -2.04 13.98 15.93
C PHE A 557 -1.50 12.57 16.18
N LYS A 558 -0.24 12.32 15.83
CA LYS A 558 0.47 11.06 16.02
C LYS A 558 1.77 11.30 16.77
N SER A 559 1.96 10.59 17.87
CA SER A 559 3.20 10.52 18.64
C SER A 559 3.90 9.19 18.37
N LEU A 560 5.20 9.23 18.13
CA LEU A 560 6.06 8.08 17.89
C LEU A 560 7.13 7.99 18.98
N LYS A 561 7.47 6.76 19.39
CA LYS A 561 8.53 6.47 20.36
C LYS A 561 9.38 5.30 19.89
N ASN A 562 10.63 5.24 20.36
CA ASN A 562 11.63 4.24 20.03
C ASN A 562 11.88 4.15 18.51
N ILE A 563 11.75 5.28 17.79
CA ILE A 563 12.12 5.32 16.39
C ILE A 563 13.63 5.28 16.24
N ILE A 564 14.09 4.79 15.10
CA ILE A 564 15.51 4.67 14.76
C ILE A 564 15.82 5.50 13.51
N ASP A 565 17.05 5.97 13.42
CA ASP A 565 17.58 6.67 12.24
C ASP A 565 19.08 6.39 12.13
N PHE A 566 19.68 6.59 10.96
CA PHE A 566 21.13 6.49 10.81
C PHE A 566 21.84 7.63 11.53
N LYS A 567 22.97 7.31 12.16
CA LYS A 567 23.93 8.32 12.61
C LYS A 567 24.45 9.10 11.41
N PRO A 568 24.68 10.39 11.55
CA PRO A 568 25.23 11.20 10.47
C PRO A 568 26.56 10.63 9.93
N GLY A 569 26.62 10.39 8.62
CA GLY A 569 27.82 9.87 7.95
C GLY A 569 28.03 8.36 8.01
N GLU A 570 27.25 7.62 8.81
CA GLU A 570 27.38 6.16 8.92
C GLU A 570 26.61 5.42 7.82
N SER A 571 27.05 4.23 7.47
CA SER A 571 26.41 3.34 6.52
C SER A 571 26.48 1.88 6.97
N LEU A 572 25.61 1.04 6.43
CA LEU A 572 25.63 -0.41 6.68
C LEU A 572 26.74 -1.14 5.92
N LEU A 573 27.33 -0.52 4.91
CA LEU A 573 28.43 -1.13 4.13
C LEU A 573 29.62 -1.43 5.05
N GLY A 574 29.93 -2.71 5.23
CA GLY A 574 31.00 -3.17 6.13
C GLY A 574 30.61 -3.27 7.62
N ASN A 575 29.36 -2.96 8.00
CA ASN A 575 28.89 -2.94 9.40
C ASN A 575 27.65 -3.81 9.62
N LEU A 576 27.40 -4.80 8.78
CA LEU A 576 26.17 -5.61 8.86
C LEU A 576 26.04 -6.47 10.12
N ASP A 577 27.18 -6.85 10.73
CA ASP A 577 27.23 -7.66 11.95
C ASP A 577 26.86 -6.90 13.22
N SER A 578 26.98 -5.57 13.15
CA SER A 578 26.75 -4.66 14.27
C SER A 578 25.92 -3.44 13.82
N TRP A 579 24.85 -3.72 13.08
CA TRP A 579 23.98 -2.68 12.52
C TRP A 579 23.45 -1.71 13.56
N GLU A 580 23.32 -2.12 14.82
CA GLU A 580 22.94 -1.26 15.93
C GLU A 580 23.95 -0.14 16.19
N ASN A 581 25.22 -0.32 15.81
CA ASN A 581 26.26 0.68 16.04
C ASN A 581 26.17 1.87 15.08
N VAL A 582 25.54 1.69 13.91
CA VAL A 582 25.41 2.75 12.89
C VAL A 582 24.10 3.53 12.98
N ILE A 583 23.23 3.19 13.95
CA ILE A 583 21.95 3.86 14.15
C ILE A 583 21.88 4.64 15.45
N GLU A 584 21.08 5.69 15.45
CA GLU A 584 20.55 6.33 16.64
C GLU A 584 19.23 5.65 17.03
N MET A 585 19.08 5.38 18.31
CA MET A 585 17.94 4.67 18.91
C MET A 585 17.14 5.57 19.84
N ASN A 586 15.98 5.09 20.28
CA ASN A 586 15.12 5.75 21.24
C ASN A 586 14.61 7.14 20.83
N GLY A 587 14.63 7.42 19.50
CA GLY A 587 14.12 8.67 18.97
C GLY A 587 12.62 8.81 19.20
N THR A 588 12.16 10.06 19.16
CA THR A 588 10.75 10.45 19.23
C THR A 588 10.30 11.16 17.97
N GLY A 589 9.00 11.10 17.67
CA GLY A 589 8.43 11.81 16.54
C GLY A 589 7.06 12.38 16.86
N LYS A 590 6.73 13.49 16.20
CA LYS A 590 5.42 14.14 16.26
C LYS A 590 4.96 14.46 14.86
N ASN A 591 3.80 13.94 14.46
CA ASN A 591 3.21 14.20 13.17
C ASN A 591 1.78 14.69 13.37
N TYR A 592 1.41 15.80 12.76
CA TYR A 592 0.05 16.35 12.86
C TYR A 592 -0.35 17.07 11.58
N GLY A 593 -1.64 17.15 11.34
CA GLY A 593 -2.14 17.80 10.13
C GLY A 593 -3.65 17.85 10.03
N ILE A 594 -4.10 18.51 8.97
CA ILE A 594 -5.49 18.65 8.56
C ILE A 594 -5.61 18.18 7.12
N GLU A 595 -6.59 17.33 6.86
CA GLU A 595 -6.86 16.70 5.57
C GLU A 595 -8.27 17.07 5.11
N LEU A 596 -8.41 17.57 3.88
CA LEU A 596 -9.68 17.79 3.21
C LEU A 596 -9.80 16.82 2.03
N PHE A 597 -10.91 16.12 1.92
CA PHE A 597 -11.21 15.22 0.81
C PHE A 597 -12.63 15.45 0.31
N LEU A 598 -12.75 15.94 -0.91
CA LEU A 598 -14.02 16.11 -1.61
C LEU A 598 -14.06 15.16 -2.79
N GLN A 599 -14.98 14.21 -2.80
CA GLN A 599 -15.13 13.21 -3.85
C GLN A 599 -16.49 13.35 -4.54
N LYS A 600 -16.50 13.31 -5.88
CA LYS A 600 -17.68 13.18 -6.72
C LYS A 600 -17.76 11.78 -7.28
N LEU A 601 -18.78 11.02 -6.89
CA LEU A 601 -18.88 9.58 -7.09
C LEU A 601 -19.63 9.16 -8.34
N THR A 602 -20.56 9.99 -8.83
CA THR A 602 -21.48 9.62 -9.91
C THR A 602 -21.66 10.74 -10.93
N GLY A 603 -22.15 10.39 -12.12
CA GLY A 603 -22.42 11.30 -13.23
C GLY A 603 -21.41 11.18 -14.36
N LYS A 604 -21.44 12.13 -15.31
CA LYS A 604 -20.49 12.16 -16.44
C LYS A 604 -19.09 12.60 -16.01
N THR A 605 -19.02 13.40 -14.95
CA THR A 605 -17.78 13.83 -14.31
C THR A 605 -17.66 13.14 -12.97
N THR A 606 -16.56 12.41 -12.72
CA THR A 606 -16.19 11.82 -11.43
C THR A 606 -14.78 12.23 -11.06
N GLY A 607 -14.37 12.01 -9.81
CA GLY A 607 -13.03 12.32 -9.34
C GLY A 607 -13.04 12.94 -7.96
N TRP A 608 -11.92 13.59 -7.58
CA TRP A 608 -11.76 14.15 -6.24
C TRP A 608 -10.80 15.32 -6.19
N VAL A 609 -10.92 16.06 -5.10
CA VAL A 609 -9.95 17.08 -4.64
C VAL A 609 -9.46 16.67 -3.27
N GLY A 610 -8.15 16.55 -3.11
CA GLY A 610 -7.47 16.29 -1.86
C GLY A 610 -6.58 17.46 -1.47
N ALA A 611 -6.59 17.85 -0.20
CA ALA A 611 -5.67 18.84 0.34
C ALA A 611 -5.18 18.40 1.72
N THR A 612 -3.90 18.61 2.01
CA THR A 612 -3.28 18.30 3.30
C THR A 612 -2.37 19.44 3.72
N ILE A 613 -2.53 19.89 4.95
CA ILE A 613 -1.58 20.75 5.64
C ILE A 613 -1.03 19.93 6.79
N SER A 614 0.27 19.66 6.82
CA SER A 614 0.85 18.77 7.83
C SER A 614 2.26 19.16 8.22
N LYS A 615 2.70 18.66 9.38
CA LYS A 615 4.07 18.75 9.86
C LYS A 615 4.48 17.42 10.48
N ALA A 616 5.69 16.94 10.15
CA ALA A 616 6.28 15.73 10.71
C ALA A 616 7.69 16.04 11.21
N GLU A 617 7.94 15.78 12.49
CA GLU A 617 9.21 16.06 13.17
C GLU A 617 9.78 14.79 13.79
N ARG A 618 11.11 14.75 13.91
CA ARG A 618 11.88 13.72 14.60
C ARG A 618 12.83 14.39 15.57
N GLN A 619 13.17 13.67 16.64
CA GLN A 619 14.13 14.14 17.65
C GLN A 619 14.94 12.94 18.17
N PHE A 620 16.27 13.07 18.16
CA PHE A 620 17.24 12.12 18.70
C PHE A 620 18.29 12.92 19.48
N ASP A 621 18.82 12.34 20.54
CA ASP A 621 19.74 13.05 21.43
C ASP A 621 21.04 13.51 20.72
N ASN A 622 21.56 12.68 19.77
CA ASN A 622 22.82 12.94 19.08
C ASN A 622 22.66 13.47 17.66
N ILE A 623 21.44 13.78 17.22
CA ILE A 623 21.19 14.42 15.92
C ILE A 623 20.75 15.87 16.18
N ASN A 624 21.34 16.84 15.47
CA ASN A 624 21.05 18.26 15.58
C ASN A 624 21.11 18.80 17.03
N ASN A 625 22.07 18.30 17.82
CA ASN A 625 22.25 18.64 19.24
C ASN A 625 20.99 18.38 20.10
N GLY A 626 20.22 17.36 19.79
CA GLY A 626 19.00 17.02 20.50
C GLY A 626 17.78 17.86 20.13
N ASN A 627 17.89 18.76 19.17
CA ASN A 627 16.77 19.59 18.73
C ASN A 627 15.84 18.84 17.77
N PRO A 628 14.53 19.08 17.82
CA PRO A 628 13.60 18.55 16.83
C PRO A 628 13.92 19.08 15.42
N TYR A 629 13.84 18.19 14.42
CA TYR A 629 14.06 18.54 13.01
C TYR A 629 12.97 17.98 12.11
N PRO A 630 12.73 18.59 10.93
CA PRO A 630 11.74 18.07 9.98
C PRO A 630 12.11 16.66 9.52
N TYR A 631 11.13 15.74 9.50
CA TYR A 631 11.33 14.42 8.93
C TYR A 631 11.57 14.51 7.43
N THR A 632 12.41 13.64 6.88
CA THR A 632 12.76 13.62 5.43
C THR A 632 11.55 13.67 4.50
N TYR A 633 10.41 13.12 4.93
CA TYR A 633 9.15 13.14 4.18
C TYR A 633 8.13 14.12 4.77
N ASP A 634 8.59 15.17 5.44
CA ASP A 634 7.75 16.28 5.87
C ASP A 634 7.38 17.15 4.66
N ARG A 635 6.09 17.24 4.36
CA ARG A 635 5.53 18.11 3.33
C ARG A 635 4.46 18.98 3.96
N LEU A 636 4.71 20.29 3.99
CA LEU A 636 3.83 21.25 4.69
C LEU A 636 2.48 21.39 4.01
N LEU A 637 2.47 21.42 2.67
CA LEU A 637 1.26 21.53 1.87
C LEU A 637 1.30 20.51 0.74
N ASP A 638 0.24 19.73 0.61
CA ASP A 638 0.02 18.79 -0.48
C ASP A 638 -1.40 18.98 -1.03
N PHE A 639 -1.53 19.08 -2.35
CA PHE A 639 -2.81 19.31 -3.01
C PHE A 639 -2.91 18.46 -4.28
N SER A 640 -4.03 17.82 -4.49
CA SER A 640 -4.30 17.00 -5.67
C SER A 640 -5.71 17.18 -6.20
N VAL A 641 -5.84 17.15 -7.53
CA VAL A 641 -7.11 17.16 -8.24
C VAL A 641 -7.11 16.03 -9.24
N VAL A 642 -8.13 15.20 -9.22
CA VAL A 642 -8.36 14.14 -10.19
C VAL A 642 -9.74 14.33 -10.81
N ILE A 643 -9.81 14.38 -12.14
CA ILE A 643 -11.05 14.55 -12.89
C ILE A 643 -11.09 13.51 -14.00
N ASN A 644 -12.17 12.74 -14.03
CA ASN A 644 -12.52 11.84 -15.13
C ASN A 644 -13.82 12.37 -15.76
N GLN A 645 -13.75 12.83 -17.01
CA GLN A 645 -14.88 13.38 -17.76
C GLN A 645 -15.27 12.45 -18.89
N ARG A 646 -16.41 11.79 -18.79
CA ARG A 646 -16.99 11.03 -19.88
C ARG A 646 -17.67 12.00 -20.87
N ILE A 647 -17.03 12.22 -22.01
CA ILE A 647 -17.52 13.08 -23.10
C ILE A 647 -18.62 12.36 -23.88
N LYS A 648 -18.35 11.08 -24.23
CA LYS A 648 -19.27 10.15 -24.89
C LYS A 648 -19.13 8.78 -24.24
N GLU A 649 -19.99 7.82 -24.56
CA GLU A 649 -19.92 6.46 -24.00
C GLU A 649 -18.57 5.78 -24.26
N ASN A 650 -17.96 6.09 -25.39
CA ASN A 650 -16.70 5.52 -25.83
C ASN A 650 -15.49 6.44 -25.67
N PHE A 651 -15.66 7.63 -25.07
CA PHE A 651 -14.58 8.62 -24.99
C PHE A 651 -14.56 9.29 -23.62
N THR A 652 -13.49 9.05 -22.87
CA THR A 652 -13.25 9.66 -21.55
C THR A 652 -11.96 10.48 -21.60
N LEU A 653 -12.03 11.72 -21.11
CA LEU A 653 -10.89 12.60 -20.85
C LEU A 653 -10.61 12.57 -19.36
N SER A 654 -9.36 12.37 -18.98
CA SER A 654 -8.95 12.39 -17.56
C SER A 654 -7.77 13.33 -17.37
N ALA A 655 -7.75 14.00 -16.21
CA ALA A 655 -6.67 14.90 -15.82
C ALA A 655 -6.33 14.72 -14.35
N THR A 656 -5.05 14.78 -14.02
CA THR A 656 -4.57 14.83 -12.64
C THR A 656 -3.62 16.00 -12.48
N TRP A 657 -3.85 16.82 -11.46
CA TRP A 657 -2.94 17.88 -11.09
C TRP A 657 -2.52 17.70 -9.63
N THR A 658 -1.24 17.85 -9.37
CA THR A 658 -0.66 17.72 -8.04
C THR A 658 0.29 18.87 -7.76
N TYR A 659 0.25 19.36 -6.52
CA TYR A 659 1.18 20.34 -5.98
C TYR A 659 1.63 19.88 -4.60
N GLY A 660 2.90 20.09 -4.27
CA GLY A 660 3.41 19.86 -2.93
C GLY A 660 4.65 20.70 -2.66
N THR A 661 4.75 21.23 -1.45
CA THR A 661 5.97 21.92 -0.98
C THR A 661 7.16 20.96 -0.99
N GLY A 662 8.36 21.52 -1.18
CA GLY A 662 9.60 20.75 -1.25
C GLY A 662 9.87 19.92 0.00
N TYR A 663 10.45 18.73 -0.17
CA TYR A 663 10.93 17.89 0.93
C TYR A 663 12.17 18.48 1.61
N PRO A 664 12.33 18.27 2.93
CA PRO A 664 13.56 18.64 3.64
C PRO A 664 14.75 17.83 3.14
N ILE A 665 15.89 18.48 3.07
CA ILE A 665 17.18 17.88 2.72
C ILE A 665 18.30 18.44 3.59
N THR A 666 19.38 17.69 3.66
CA THR A 666 20.63 18.13 4.28
C THR A 666 21.57 18.59 3.18
N LEU A 667 22.05 19.83 3.26
CA LEU A 667 23.04 20.38 2.33
C LEU A 667 24.36 20.64 3.05
N ALA A 668 25.46 20.57 2.31
CA ALA A 668 26.76 21.04 2.81
C ALA A 668 26.69 22.57 2.99
N THR A 669 27.17 23.04 4.12
CA THR A 669 27.27 24.44 4.47
C THR A 669 28.66 25.01 4.17
N GLU A 670 29.68 24.13 4.14
CA GLU A 670 31.05 24.46 3.84
C GLU A 670 31.65 23.42 2.91
N HIS A 671 32.65 23.81 2.15
CA HIS A 671 33.37 22.97 1.22
C HIS A 671 34.85 23.33 1.25
N TYR A 672 35.70 22.31 1.33
CA TYR A 672 37.14 22.42 1.30
C TYR A 672 37.71 21.55 0.20
N PHE A 673 38.78 21.99 -0.46
CA PHE A 673 39.53 21.19 -1.42
C PHE A 673 40.91 20.89 -0.83
N ILE A 674 41.17 19.63 -0.45
CA ILE A 674 42.39 19.19 0.24
C ILE A 674 42.87 17.90 -0.41
N ASN A 675 44.15 17.88 -0.80
CA ASN A 675 44.82 16.71 -1.42
C ASN A 675 44.01 16.16 -2.62
N ASP A 676 43.60 17.03 -3.54
CA ASP A 676 42.84 16.71 -4.75
C ASP A 676 41.46 16.06 -4.48
N GLN A 677 40.93 16.21 -3.26
CA GLN A 677 39.61 15.74 -2.88
C GLN A 677 38.69 16.87 -2.39
N ASP A 678 37.45 16.79 -2.79
CA ASP A 678 36.39 17.66 -2.28
C ASP A 678 35.87 17.12 -0.95
N ILE A 679 35.98 17.93 0.11
CA ILE A 679 35.49 17.62 1.46
C ILE A 679 34.31 18.53 1.76
N PHE A 680 33.16 17.94 2.03
CA PHE A 680 31.93 18.67 2.36
C PHE A 680 31.66 18.59 3.86
N VAL A 681 31.36 19.73 4.45
CA VAL A 681 30.85 19.84 5.83
C VAL A 681 29.36 20.08 5.77
N TYR A 682 28.59 19.14 6.28
CA TYR A 682 27.14 19.20 6.26
C TYR A 682 26.61 19.97 7.49
N GLY A 683 25.60 20.80 7.27
CA GLY A 683 24.85 21.45 8.34
C GLY A 683 23.88 20.51 9.05
N ASP A 684 22.97 21.08 9.82
CA ASP A 684 21.94 20.34 10.53
C ASP A 684 21.10 19.46 9.57
N LYS A 685 20.77 18.25 10.03
CA LYS A 685 19.97 17.29 9.26
C LYS A 685 18.63 17.90 8.88
N ASN A 686 18.29 17.82 7.58
CA ASN A 686 17.02 18.28 7.01
C ASN A 686 16.71 19.77 7.22
N SER A 687 17.74 20.63 7.29
CA SER A 687 17.61 22.08 7.53
C SER A 687 17.20 22.89 6.30
N PHE A 688 17.30 22.33 5.11
CA PHE A 688 16.89 22.98 3.86
C PHE A 688 15.68 22.28 3.25
N ARG A 689 14.96 23.00 2.34
CA ARG A 689 13.87 22.40 1.57
C ARG A 689 14.16 22.51 0.07
N MET A 690 13.82 21.43 -0.63
CA MET A 690 13.82 21.43 -2.10
C MET A 690 12.80 22.44 -2.63
N ARG A 691 12.90 22.77 -3.92
CA ARG A 691 11.86 23.53 -4.62
C ARG A 691 10.53 22.78 -4.63
N ASP A 692 9.43 23.53 -4.70
CA ASP A 692 8.09 22.96 -4.77
C ASP A 692 7.90 22.12 -6.02
N TYR A 693 7.18 21.02 -5.83
CA TYR A 693 6.79 20.07 -6.86
C TYR A 693 5.39 20.37 -7.38
N HIS A 694 5.18 20.44 -8.68
CA HIS A 694 3.84 20.39 -9.25
C HIS A 694 3.84 19.80 -10.67
N ARG A 695 2.73 19.16 -11.04
CA ARG A 695 2.61 18.47 -12.33
C ARG A 695 1.16 18.37 -12.76
N LEU A 696 0.93 18.48 -14.06
CA LEU A 696 -0.34 18.16 -14.71
C LEU A 696 -0.13 16.98 -15.66
N ASP A 697 -0.97 15.95 -15.51
CA ASP A 697 -1.02 14.81 -16.42
C ASP A 697 -2.41 14.74 -17.04
N ILE A 698 -2.48 14.38 -18.31
CA ILE A 698 -3.75 14.27 -19.07
C ILE A 698 -3.78 12.93 -19.77
N SER A 699 -4.96 12.31 -19.87
CA SER A 699 -5.16 11.12 -20.69
C SER A 699 -6.49 11.13 -21.41
N ILE A 700 -6.51 10.45 -22.55
CA ILE A 700 -7.68 10.18 -23.36
C ILE A 700 -7.84 8.67 -23.45
N ASN A 701 -9.01 8.16 -23.07
CA ASN A 701 -9.39 6.77 -23.23
C ASN A 701 -10.47 6.66 -24.31
N TYR A 702 -10.17 5.94 -25.40
CA TYR A 702 -11.12 5.62 -26.45
C TYR A 702 -11.44 4.13 -26.44
N THR A 703 -12.66 3.77 -26.01
CA THR A 703 -13.14 2.38 -25.92
C THR A 703 -14.10 2.06 -27.06
N LYS A 704 -13.82 1.01 -27.80
CA LYS A 704 -14.69 0.50 -28.88
C LYS A 704 -15.19 -0.90 -28.51
N LYS A 705 -16.51 -1.06 -28.38
CA LYS A 705 -17.17 -2.36 -28.30
C LYS A 705 -17.16 -3.04 -29.65
N THR A 706 -16.87 -4.33 -29.68
CA THR A 706 -16.84 -5.19 -30.86
C THR A 706 -17.69 -6.43 -30.60
N ASN A 707 -17.99 -7.23 -31.61
CA ASN A 707 -18.78 -8.46 -31.47
C ASN A 707 -18.12 -9.51 -30.55
N TRP A 708 -16.82 -9.40 -30.31
CA TRP A 708 -16.04 -10.36 -29.50
C TRP A 708 -15.49 -9.73 -28.19
N GLY A 709 -15.81 -8.46 -27.89
CA GLY A 709 -15.36 -7.83 -26.64
C GLY A 709 -15.13 -6.34 -26.78
N GLU A 710 -14.22 -5.80 -25.98
CA GLU A 710 -13.87 -4.39 -25.91
C GLU A 710 -12.41 -4.15 -26.25
N ARG A 711 -12.11 -3.02 -26.92
CA ARG A 711 -10.76 -2.52 -27.19
C ARG A 711 -10.66 -1.09 -26.68
N THR A 712 -9.62 -0.79 -25.93
CA THR A 712 -9.37 0.57 -25.42
C THR A 712 -8.00 1.05 -25.83
N TRP A 713 -7.95 2.23 -26.42
CA TRP A 713 -6.72 2.99 -26.63
C TRP A 713 -6.61 4.04 -25.53
N ASN A 714 -5.50 4.06 -24.83
CA ASN A 714 -5.14 5.09 -23.87
C ASN A 714 -3.98 5.91 -24.42
N PHE A 715 -4.17 7.23 -24.53
CA PHE A 715 -3.14 8.20 -24.84
C PHE A 715 -2.96 9.08 -23.61
N SER A 716 -1.77 9.11 -23.06
CA SER A 716 -1.46 9.87 -21.85
C SER A 716 -0.27 10.78 -22.07
N ILE A 717 -0.28 11.93 -21.43
CA ILE A 717 0.85 12.85 -21.36
C ILE A 717 1.14 13.11 -19.89
N PHE A 718 2.32 12.70 -19.46
CA PHE A 718 2.86 13.00 -18.14
C PHE A 718 3.60 14.34 -18.20
N ASN A 719 3.40 15.19 -17.20
CA ASN A 719 4.04 16.51 -17.10
C ASN A 719 3.80 17.41 -18.31
N VAL A 720 2.52 17.72 -18.59
CA VAL A 720 2.05 18.43 -19.79
C VAL A 720 2.78 19.75 -20.03
N TYR A 721 3.10 20.50 -19.01
CA TYR A 721 3.78 21.79 -19.12
C TYR A 721 5.29 21.72 -18.88
N ASN A 722 5.88 20.53 -18.92
CA ASN A 722 7.33 20.30 -18.93
C ASN A 722 8.09 20.93 -17.77
N ARG A 723 7.53 20.93 -16.56
CA ARG A 723 8.21 21.44 -15.39
C ARG A 723 9.39 20.53 -15.00
N GLN A 724 10.52 21.15 -14.74
CA GLN A 724 11.69 20.47 -14.19
C GLN A 724 11.53 20.33 -12.66
N ASN A 725 10.84 19.27 -12.23
CA ASN A 725 10.64 18.98 -10.82
C ASN A 725 11.92 18.44 -10.18
N PRO A 726 12.24 18.80 -8.92
CA PRO A 726 13.44 18.31 -8.28
C PRO A 726 13.32 16.80 -7.96
N TYR A 727 14.33 16.04 -8.38
CA TYR A 727 14.48 14.64 -8.01
C TYR A 727 15.54 14.48 -6.92
N TYR A 728 16.74 15.06 -7.13
CA TYR A 728 17.77 15.25 -6.10
C TYR A 728 18.65 16.44 -6.42
N TYR A 729 19.39 16.94 -5.41
CA TYR A 729 20.42 17.93 -5.57
C TYR A 729 21.81 17.27 -5.42
N TYR A 730 22.79 17.78 -6.14
CA TYR A 730 24.17 17.33 -6.07
C TYR A 730 25.12 18.52 -6.30
N TYR A 731 26.34 18.35 -5.86
CA TYR A 731 27.37 19.35 -6.08
C TYR A 731 28.18 18.97 -7.31
N GLU A 732 28.44 19.92 -8.19
CA GLU A 732 29.23 19.77 -9.40
C GLU A 732 30.25 20.89 -9.48
N ARG A 733 31.52 20.53 -9.72
CA ARG A 733 32.58 21.51 -9.92
C ARG A 733 32.67 21.84 -11.41
N GLU A 734 32.64 23.11 -11.73
CA GLU A 734 33.00 23.55 -13.08
C GLU A 734 34.51 23.32 -13.26
N SER A 735 34.89 22.67 -14.34
CA SER A 735 36.30 22.52 -14.72
C SER A 735 36.45 22.96 -16.17
N THR A 736 37.46 23.80 -16.41
CA THR A 736 37.84 24.20 -17.77
C THR A 736 39.19 23.58 -18.07
N THR A 737 39.24 22.71 -19.05
CA THR A 737 40.46 22.11 -19.52
C THR A 737 41.00 22.96 -20.64
N THR A 738 42.21 23.52 -20.47
CA THR A 738 42.87 24.34 -21.49
C THR A 738 44.15 23.65 -21.91
N ALA A 739 44.35 23.45 -23.20
CA ALA A 739 45.60 22.99 -23.73
C ALA A 739 46.58 24.18 -23.79
N VAL A 740 47.69 24.06 -23.08
CA VAL A 740 48.79 25.04 -23.15
C VAL A 740 49.93 24.43 -23.96
N ILE A 741 50.38 25.13 -24.99
CA ILE A 741 51.48 24.72 -25.83
C ILE A 741 52.78 25.26 -25.18
N GLU A 742 53.64 24.36 -24.71
CA GLU A 742 54.98 24.68 -24.19
C GLU A 742 56.06 24.22 -25.17
N GLU A 743 57.29 24.69 -25.01
CA GLU A 743 58.46 24.37 -25.88
C GLU A 743 58.70 22.83 -26.03
N HIS A 744 58.20 22.02 -25.12
CA HIS A 744 58.42 20.58 -25.08
C HIS A 744 57.15 19.73 -25.29
N GLY A 745 56.03 20.33 -25.70
CA GLY A 745 54.81 19.61 -26.03
C GLY A 745 53.51 20.32 -25.59
N ILE A 746 52.37 19.63 -25.73
CA ILE A 746 51.06 20.12 -25.29
C ILE A 746 50.85 19.63 -23.86
N GLN A 747 50.78 20.53 -22.91
CA GLN A 747 50.29 20.23 -21.56
C GLN A 747 48.80 20.59 -21.44
N THR A 748 48.07 19.70 -20.80
CA THR A 748 46.66 19.94 -20.50
C THR A 748 46.56 20.42 -19.06
N ILE A 749 46.15 21.68 -18.89
CA ILE A 749 45.92 22.27 -17.56
C ILE A 749 44.42 22.27 -17.32
N THR A 750 43.97 21.60 -16.26
CA THR A 750 42.58 21.67 -15.82
C THR A 750 42.48 22.73 -14.71
N ILE A 751 41.79 23.78 -15.02
CA ILE A 751 41.45 24.86 -14.05
C ILE A 751 40.16 24.44 -13.35
N LEU A 752 40.24 24.22 -12.05
CA LEU A 752 39.07 23.93 -11.21
C LEU A 752 38.34 25.25 -10.90
N GLY A 753 37.09 25.31 -11.31
CA GLY A 753 36.19 26.43 -11.00
C GLY A 753 35.43 26.24 -9.70
N ASP A 754 34.40 27.03 -9.51
CA ASP A 754 33.58 27.03 -8.31
C ASP A 754 32.68 25.77 -8.23
N MET A 755 32.40 25.35 -6.99
CA MET A 755 31.44 24.30 -6.70
C MET A 755 30.01 24.85 -6.79
N LYS A 756 29.17 24.25 -7.60
CA LYS A 756 27.77 24.66 -7.78
C LYS A 756 26.79 23.59 -7.31
N LEU A 757 25.72 24.02 -6.64
CA LEU A 757 24.61 23.16 -6.29
C LEU A 757 23.69 23.00 -7.51
N MET A 758 23.61 21.79 -8.04
CA MET A 758 22.84 21.44 -9.23
C MET A 758 21.58 20.68 -8.85
N GLN A 759 20.53 20.82 -9.67
CA GLN A 759 19.28 20.06 -9.55
C GLN A 759 19.20 19.03 -10.68
N ARG A 760 18.93 17.78 -10.33
CA ARG A 760 18.54 16.74 -11.29
C ARG A 760 17.03 16.61 -11.30
N SER A 761 16.43 16.63 -12.49
CA SER A 761 15.02 16.33 -12.73
C SER A 761 14.93 15.04 -13.55
N LEU A 762 13.91 14.22 -13.29
CA LEU A 762 13.83 12.89 -13.86
C LEU A 762 12.97 12.84 -15.13
N PHE A 763 11.76 13.41 -15.07
CA PHE A 763 10.83 13.41 -16.19
C PHE A 763 10.49 14.82 -16.64
N SER A 764 10.71 15.06 -17.93
CA SER A 764 10.16 16.16 -18.69
C SER A 764 8.77 15.81 -19.23
N PHE A 765 8.27 16.53 -20.22
CA PHE A 765 7.11 16.16 -21.02
C PHE A 765 7.26 14.74 -21.58
N PHE A 766 6.36 13.83 -21.21
CA PHE A 766 6.46 12.43 -21.62
C PHE A 766 5.12 11.89 -22.13
N PRO A 767 4.97 11.68 -23.46
CA PRO A 767 3.79 11.04 -24.04
C PRO A 767 3.86 9.53 -23.88
N SER A 768 2.73 8.88 -23.66
CA SER A 768 2.62 7.42 -23.61
C SER A 768 1.34 6.93 -24.28
N ILE A 769 1.40 5.70 -24.76
CA ILE A 769 0.30 5.01 -25.40
C ILE A 769 0.18 3.61 -24.84
N ALA A 770 -1.05 3.15 -24.65
CA ALA A 770 -1.33 1.76 -24.31
C ALA A 770 -2.57 1.27 -25.08
N TYR A 771 -2.56 -0.01 -25.40
CA TYR A 771 -3.68 -0.71 -26.04
C TYR A 771 -4.14 -1.84 -25.14
N SER A 772 -5.41 -1.83 -24.75
CA SER A 772 -6.04 -2.86 -23.93
C SER A 772 -7.16 -3.56 -24.71
N PHE A 773 -7.34 -4.85 -24.43
CA PHE A 773 -8.42 -5.64 -24.97
C PHE A 773 -9.05 -6.51 -23.86
N LYS A 774 -10.34 -6.80 -24.03
CA LYS A 774 -11.10 -7.69 -23.13
C LYS A 774 -12.12 -8.48 -23.95
N PHE A 775 -12.14 -9.78 -23.77
CA PHE A 775 -13.10 -10.72 -24.38
C PHE A 775 -13.38 -11.94 -23.49
#